data_5c0a218a789375371d68b4b6bf4a0472
#
_entry.id   5c0a218a789375371d68b4b6bf4a0472
#
_cell.length_a   1.000
_cell.length_b   1.000
_cell.length_c   1.000
_cell.angle_alpha   90.00
_cell.angle_beta   90.00
_cell.angle_gamma   90.00
#
_symmetry.space_group_name_H-M   'P 1'
#
loop_
_entity.id
_entity.type
_entity.pdbx_description
1 polymer ?
#
loop_
_entity_poly.entity_id
_entity_poly.type
_entity_poly.pdbx_seq_one_letter_code
_entity_poly.pdbx_strand_id
1 'polypeptide(L)'
;MKKNNTFRRAAALMAALSITVSLAAPAFAGTYYIDYGDITITKDEHGKQTVKQGENEAVEDSGEIIITTEKKVITTQESDLEGPAAEDSGFGPVVEENYQPAPPAQPEDAEEPKDADQPESTEEPEGADQPESAEEPKAADQPEGTDQPEDAEEPKAADQQENAEESENTDRQESADRQAQPQQAAPAAAPAAPAPVNGKGNGFWGNTITVINNFADKVLNLTLKDVKIDVSDTGKDTGNPWNSDEGKAALSVQGKGNVEIELDGNNELKSGAHRAGLEKNTSTSTGTLTLKDDKKDDKEAGIGSLKATGGQYAAGIGNGGYYGNGGNRSGENITITGGTVTATGGWGGAGIGGGYYGSGKNITIKGGTVTATGGDEGAGIGGGYYGNGENIKITDGTVNATGGWGGAGIGGGGSYDGCSGKNITIKGGTVTATGGDKGAGIGGGINGSGEDITINGGTVTADGGVNAAGIGGGERGNGEDITITDGTVNAAGGGSGAGIGGSGAGIGGGWKGSGSNVTVSGAAQVTAIAGKPDWGGAGATIGSGGSKTPDGPVDGKEIQADISHLTTGYIHHIIYDPALVSEDNPLGIVREWWEPERPQPNPEDPNAPAGESNEVSLGTPGLHVETLEGDLLPFDARQQGSTLRVTSDNLAARLHGTRQALEALQEQGVEQIQFVTTLKTTTLSVEDLLAEGGSWFALEHDGLVSRRLSAAQAESLKCWMH
;
A
#
# COMPACT_ATOMS: atom_id res chain seq x y z
N MET A 1 -43.34 -10.44 -41.73
CA MET A 1 -42.93 -11.73 -41.16
C MET A 1 -41.61 -12.20 -41.80
N LYS A 2 -40.48 -11.60 -41.46
CA LYS A 2 -39.11 -12.03 -41.90
C LYS A 2 -38.05 -11.36 -41.02
N LYS A 3 -38.08 -11.51 -39.70
CA LYS A 3 -37.07 -11.02 -38.81
C LYS A 3 -36.63 -11.97 -37.66
N ASN A 4 -37.21 -13.18 -37.57
CA ASN A 4 -36.93 -14.09 -36.44
C ASN A 4 -36.04 -15.31 -36.78
N ASN A 5 -35.45 -15.36 -37.99
CA ASN A 5 -34.63 -16.52 -38.36
C ASN A 5 -33.09 -16.29 -38.23
N THR A 6 -32.64 -15.06 -37.97
CA THR A 6 -31.23 -14.76 -37.91
C THR A 6 -30.64 -15.05 -36.51
N PHE A 7 -31.42 -14.84 -35.45
CA PHE A 7 -31.00 -15.13 -34.09
C PHE A 7 -30.91 -16.64 -33.75
N ARG A 8 -31.80 -17.45 -34.34
CA ARG A 8 -31.74 -18.92 -34.14
C ARG A 8 -30.60 -19.61 -34.87
N ARG A 9 -30.03 -18.99 -35.92
CA ARG A 9 -28.87 -19.52 -36.65
C ARG A 9 -27.56 -19.15 -35.99
N ALA A 10 -27.46 -18.04 -35.27
CA ALA A 10 -26.26 -17.65 -34.51
C ALA A 10 -26.07 -18.52 -33.27
N ALA A 11 -27.14 -18.82 -32.52
CA ALA A 11 -27.08 -19.71 -31.36
C ALA A 11 -26.76 -21.17 -31.71
N ALA A 12 -27.25 -21.66 -32.85
CA ALA A 12 -26.92 -23.01 -33.33
C ALA A 12 -25.50 -23.13 -33.88
N LEU A 13 -24.87 -22.02 -34.32
CA LEU A 13 -23.49 -22.01 -34.82
C LEU A 13 -22.49 -22.02 -33.67
N MET A 14 -22.84 -21.45 -32.52
CA MET A 14 -21.95 -21.45 -31.33
C MET A 14 -21.96 -22.79 -30.60
N ALA A 15 -23.04 -23.55 -30.62
CA ALA A 15 -23.09 -24.89 -30.02
C ALA A 15 -22.49 -26.00 -30.92
N ALA A 16 -22.30 -25.73 -32.22
CA ALA A 16 -21.71 -26.71 -33.15
C ALA A 16 -20.22 -26.51 -33.40
N LEU A 17 -19.59 -25.45 -32.85
CA LEU A 17 -18.17 -25.15 -33.03
C LEU A 17 -17.28 -25.74 -31.95
N SER A 18 -17.87 -26.46 -31.00
CA SER A 18 -17.06 -27.13 -29.92
C SER A 18 -16.55 -28.52 -30.34
N ILE A 19 -16.75 -28.98 -31.55
CA ILE A 19 -16.21 -30.26 -32.02
C ILE A 19 -15.60 -30.06 -33.42
N THR A 20 -14.26 -30.21 -33.45
CA THR A 20 -13.40 -30.32 -34.61
C THR A 20 -13.24 -29.10 -35.52
N VAL A 21 -12.20 -28.29 -35.29
CA VAL A 21 -11.28 -27.86 -36.36
C VAL A 21 -9.93 -27.46 -35.76
N SER A 22 -8.93 -28.27 -35.97
CA SER A 22 -7.52 -27.85 -35.97
C SER A 22 -7.24 -27.05 -37.24
N LEU A 23 -7.61 -25.80 -37.25
CA LEU A 23 -7.17 -24.80 -38.23
C LEU A 23 -7.04 -23.49 -37.46
N ALA A 24 -5.88 -22.83 -37.57
CA ALA A 24 -5.56 -21.57 -36.92
C ALA A 24 -6.73 -20.58 -37.00
N ALA A 25 -7.65 -20.66 -36.04
CA ALA A 25 -8.65 -19.64 -35.84
C ALA A 25 -7.95 -18.43 -35.21
N PRO A 26 -8.32 -17.19 -35.59
CA PRO A 26 -7.85 -16.04 -34.84
C PRO A 26 -8.20 -16.25 -33.37
N ALA A 27 -7.23 -16.03 -32.49
CA ALA A 27 -7.40 -16.17 -31.05
C ALA A 27 -8.50 -15.20 -30.61
N PHE A 28 -9.69 -15.70 -30.30
CA PHE A 28 -10.71 -14.93 -29.64
C PHE A 28 -10.43 -14.97 -28.14
N ALA A 29 -10.48 -13.83 -27.47
CA ALA A 29 -10.42 -13.76 -26.01
C ALA A 29 -11.51 -14.63 -25.40
N GLY A 30 -11.13 -15.63 -24.59
CA GLY A 30 -12.06 -16.46 -23.84
C GLY A 30 -12.55 -15.72 -22.60
N THR A 31 -13.88 -15.73 -22.37
CA THR A 31 -14.46 -15.18 -21.15
C THR A 31 -14.87 -16.31 -20.22
N TYR A 32 -14.36 -16.27 -18.98
CA TYR A 32 -14.62 -17.25 -17.95
C TYR A 32 -15.26 -16.57 -16.73
N TYR A 33 -16.22 -17.23 -16.13
CA TYR A 33 -17.01 -16.67 -15.03
C TYR A 33 -16.64 -17.34 -13.72
N ILE A 34 -16.11 -16.58 -12.77
CA ILE A 34 -15.71 -17.11 -11.45
C ILE A 34 -16.88 -17.77 -10.70
N ASP A 35 -18.11 -17.47 -11.09
CA ASP A 35 -19.34 -18.05 -10.57
C ASP A 35 -19.41 -19.59 -10.70
N TYR A 36 -18.74 -20.15 -11.68
CA TYR A 36 -18.89 -21.57 -12.05
C TYR A 36 -17.75 -22.47 -11.59
N GLY A 37 -16.95 -22.02 -10.64
CA GLY A 37 -15.91 -22.84 -10.01
C GLY A 37 -14.51 -22.24 -10.15
N ASP A 38 -13.54 -22.90 -9.55
CA ASP A 38 -12.13 -22.54 -9.61
C ASP A 38 -11.65 -22.48 -11.06
N ILE A 39 -10.81 -21.49 -11.38
CA ILE A 39 -10.24 -21.29 -12.71
C ILE A 39 -8.74 -21.53 -12.66
N THR A 40 -8.25 -22.47 -13.48
CA THR A 40 -6.81 -22.70 -13.66
C THR A 40 -6.42 -22.44 -15.10
N ILE A 41 -5.52 -21.46 -15.29
CA ILE A 41 -4.94 -21.10 -16.57
C ILE A 41 -3.52 -21.62 -16.61
N THR A 42 -3.19 -22.43 -17.60
CA THR A 42 -1.83 -22.99 -17.75
C THR A 42 -1.29 -22.70 -19.15
N LYS A 43 -0.10 -22.12 -19.21
CA LYS A 43 0.71 -22.02 -20.43
C LYS A 43 1.94 -22.91 -20.25
N ASP A 44 2.02 -23.98 -21.02
CA ASP A 44 3.07 -24.97 -20.89
C ASP A 44 4.42 -24.48 -21.48
N GLU A 45 5.47 -25.29 -21.36
CA GLU A 45 6.82 -24.98 -21.86
C GLU A 45 6.91 -24.80 -23.38
N HIS A 46 5.88 -25.23 -24.12
CA HIS A 46 5.77 -25.10 -25.58
C HIS A 46 4.88 -23.94 -26.00
N GLY A 47 4.31 -23.21 -25.01
CA GLY A 47 3.45 -22.06 -25.26
C GLY A 47 1.99 -22.42 -25.51
N LYS A 48 1.60 -23.69 -25.32
CA LYS A 48 0.20 -24.10 -25.39
C LYS A 48 -0.52 -23.60 -24.14
N GLN A 49 -1.55 -22.79 -24.34
CA GLN A 49 -2.36 -22.22 -23.27
C GLN A 49 -3.68 -22.98 -23.14
N THR A 50 -4.03 -23.37 -21.92
CA THR A 50 -5.27 -24.08 -21.61
C THR A 50 -5.93 -23.45 -20.39
N VAL A 51 -7.26 -23.52 -20.34
CA VAL A 51 -8.08 -23.06 -19.21
C VAL A 51 -8.95 -24.20 -18.73
N LYS A 52 -8.91 -24.47 -17.43
CA LYS A 52 -9.79 -25.41 -16.72
C LYS A 52 -10.68 -24.61 -15.78
N GLN A 53 -11.99 -24.89 -15.80
CA GLN A 53 -12.95 -24.26 -14.90
C GLN A 53 -13.78 -25.33 -14.17
N GLY A 54 -13.74 -25.31 -12.85
CA GLY A 54 -14.41 -26.30 -11.99
C GLY A 54 -13.97 -27.71 -12.32
N GLU A 55 -14.92 -28.63 -12.43
CA GLU A 55 -14.70 -30.05 -12.77
C GLU A 55 -14.60 -30.30 -14.29
N ASN A 56 -14.74 -29.26 -15.13
CA ASN A 56 -14.68 -29.44 -16.58
C ASN A 56 -13.27 -29.81 -17.04
N GLU A 57 -13.19 -30.48 -18.21
CA GLU A 57 -11.90 -30.71 -18.87
C GLU A 57 -11.25 -29.39 -19.30
N ALA A 58 -9.92 -29.34 -19.29
CA ALA A 58 -9.19 -28.18 -19.74
C ALA A 58 -9.37 -27.97 -21.24
N VAL A 59 -9.71 -26.74 -21.65
CA VAL A 59 -9.86 -26.36 -23.03
C VAL A 59 -8.69 -25.52 -23.50
N GLU A 60 -8.28 -25.67 -24.76
CA GLU A 60 -7.23 -24.85 -25.34
C GLU A 60 -7.78 -23.47 -25.68
N ASP A 61 -7.16 -22.41 -25.16
CA ASP A 61 -7.46 -21.01 -25.41
C ASP A 61 -6.16 -20.23 -25.56
N SER A 62 -5.78 -19.87 -26.77
CA SER A 62 -4.54 -19.17 -27.07
C SER A 62 -4.66 -17.65 -27.04
N GLY A 63 -5.86 -17.14 -26.75
CA GLY A 63 -6.16 -15.71 -26.69
C GLY A 63 -5.85 -15.08 -25.34
N GLU A 64 -6.22 -13.82 -25.23
CA GLU A 64 -6.32 -13.15 -23.94
C GLU A 64 -7.47 -13.76 -23.13
N ILE A 65 -7.24 -13.98 -21.84
CA ILE A 65 -8.23 -14.55 -20.94
C ILE A 65 -8.92 -13.43 -20.18
N ILE A 66 -10.25 -13.39 -20.22
CA ILE A 66 -11.06 -12.46 -19.43
C ILE A 66 -11.75 -13.27 -18.33
N ILE A 67 -11.51 -12.91 -17.07
CA ILE A 67 -12.23 -13.46 -15.92
C ILE A 67 -13.18 -12.40 -15.39
N THR A 68 -14.44 -12.76 -15.23
CA THR A 68 -15.50 -11.87 -14.77
C THR A 68 -16.54 -12.63 -13.93
N THR A 69 -17.62 -11.95 -13.54
CA THR A 69 -18.82 -12.54 -12.94
C THR A 69 -20.03 -12.37 -13.87
N GLU A 70 -20.89 -13.39 -13.99
CA GLU A 70 -22.11 -13.31 -14.77
C GLU A 70 -23.21 -12.55 -14.02
N LYS A 71 -23.24 -12.67 -12.71
CA LYS A 71 -24.23 -11.98 -11.87
C LYS A 71 -23.77 -10.56 -11.56
N LYS A 72 -24.37 -9.57 -12.22
CA LYS A 72 -24.44 -8.24 -11.64
C LYS A 72 -25.03 -8.39 -10.24
N VAL A 73 -24.32 -7.95 -9.21
CA VAL A 73 -24.85 -7.86 -7.85
C VAL A 73 -26.10 -7.00 -7.94
N ILE A 74 -27.28 -7.64 -7.87
CA ILE A 74 -28.51 -6.91 -7.63
C ILE A 74 -28.36 -6.49 -6.18
N THR A 75 -27.95 -5.24 -5.96
CA THR A 75 -28.16 -4.58 -4.68
C THR A 75 -29.67 -4.63 -4.46
N THR A 76 -30.12 -5.50 -3.57
CA THR A 76 -31.49 -5.53 -3.06
C THR A 76 -31.70 -4.25 -2.23
N GLN A 77 -31.93 -3.16 -2.94
CA GLN A 77 -32.46 -1.92 -2.41
C GLN A 77 -33.15 -1.15 -3.54
N GLU A 78 -34.26 -1.67 -4.06
CA GLU A 78 -35.28 -0.82 -4.70
C GLU A 78 -36.47 -1.57 -5.34
N SER A 79 -36.72 -2.85 -5.08
CA SER A 79 -37.86 -3.51 -5.72
C SER A 79 -38.88 -4.21 -4.83
N ASP A 80 -38.84 -4.02 -3.51
CA ASP A 80 -39.84 -4.63 -2.61
C ASP A 80 -40.71 -3.61 -1.85
N LEU A 81 -40.99 -2.44 -2.46
CA LEU A 81 -41.98 -1.50 -1.95
C LEU A 81 -43.02 -1.12 -3.03
N GLU A 82 -43.52 -2.06 -3.82
CA GLU A 82 -44.84 -1.97 -4.44
C GLU A 82 -45.79 -2.97 -3.78
N GLY A 83 -46.17 -2.66 -2.54
CA GLY A 83 -47.40 -3.20 -1.96
C GLY A 83 -48.61 -2.41 -2.44
N PRO A 84 -49.79 -3.05 -2.51
CA PRO A 84 -50.99 -2.45 -3.12
C PRO A 84 -51.45 -1.20 -2.36
N ALA A 85 -51.85 -0.19 -3.12
CA ALA A 85 -52.42 1.05 -2.64
C ALA A 85 -53.52 0.78 -1.58
N ALA A 86 -53.30 1.20 -0.36
CA ALA A 86 -54.34 1.27 0.67
C ALA A 86 -54.84 2.70 0.76
N GLU A 87 -56.14 2.78 0.75
CA GLU A 87 -56.96 3.98 0.75
C GLU A 87 -56.73 4.89 1.96
N ASP A 88 -56.81 6.16 1.69
CA ASP A 88 -56.97 7.34 2.54
C ASP A 88 -57.60 7.10 3.92
N SER A 89 -56.87 7.30 5.00
CA SER A 89 -57.39 7.70 6.30
C SER A 89 -56.47 8.70 6.95
N GLY A 90 -56.91 9.95 6.93
CA GLY A 90 -56.23 11.10 7.51
C GLY A 90 -55.98 10.98 9.01
N PHE A 91 -54.75 11.32 9.40
CA PHE A 91 -54.45 11.86 10.73
C PHE A 91 -53.34 12.91 10.61
N GLY A 92 -53.56 13.99 11.31
CA GLY A 92 -52.79 15.23 11.25
C GLY A 92 -51.36 15.18 11.80
N PRO A 93 -50.65 16.32 11.80
CA PRO A 93 -49.20 16.36 11.91
C PRO A 93 -48.72 16.04 13.33
N VAL A 94 -47.76 15.12 13.43
CA VAL A 94 -46.97 14.85 14.63
C VAL A 94 -45.81 15.83 14.72
N VAL A 95 -45.74 16.48 15.84
CA VAL A 95 -44.70 17.46 16.25
C VAL A 95 -43.33 16.78 16.34
N GLU A 96 -42.31 17.38 15.72
CA GLU A 96 -40.91 17.02 15.91
C GLU A 96 -40.47 17.27 17.36
N GLU A 97 -40.19 16.21 18.12
CA GLU A 97 -39.45 16.29 19.36
C GLU A 97 -37.94 16.38 19.09
N ASN A 98 -37.36 17.50 19.48
CA ASN A 98 -35.92 17.74 19.53
C ASN A 98 -35.21 16.76 20.41
N TYR A 99 -34.40 15.89 19.83
CA TYR A 99 -33.45 15.06 20.56
C TYR A 99 -32.16 15.88 20.78
N GLN A 100 -31.97 16.39 22.00
CA GLN A 100 -30.69 16.90 22.48
C GLN A 100 -29.89 15.76 23.10
N PRO A 101 -28.62 15.53 22.70
CA PRO A 101 -27.76 14.60 23.40
C PRO A 101 -27.39 15.15 24.78
N ALA A 102 -27.47 14.30 25.79
CA ALA A 102 -27.07 14.61 27.17
C ALA A 102 -25.58 14.92 27.28
N PRO A 103 -25.15 15.86 28.12
CA PRO A 103 -23.74 16.14 28.37
C PRO A 103 -23.05 14.97 29.06
N PRO A 104 -21.71 14.80 28.85
CA PRO A 104 -20.96 13.73 29.50
C PRO A 104 -20.91 13.92 31.03
N ALA A 105 -21.13 12.84 31.75
CA ALA A 105 -21.06 12.78 33.20
C ALA A 105 -19.64 13.10 33.68
N GLN A 106 -19.54 14.01 34.64
CA GLN A 106 -18.33 14.26 35.40
C GLN A 106 -18.03 13.07 36.33
N PRO A 107 -16.74 12.73 36.56
CA PRO A 107 -16.41 11.69 37.53
C PRO A 107 -16.67 12.16 38.93
N GLU A 108 -17.43 11.35 39.67
CA GLU A 108 -17.65 11.52 41.09
C GLU A 108 -16.37 11.23 41.88
N ASP A 109 -16.16 12.01 42.92
CA ASP A 109 -15.06 11.99 43.87
C ASP A 109 -14.84 10.59 44.46
N ALA A 110 -13.65 10.02 44.22
CA ALA A 110 -13.19 8.83 44.92
C ALA A 110 -12.44 9.26 46.18
N GLU A 111 -12.99 8.87 47.33
CA GLU A 111 -12.43 9.06 48.67
C GLU A 111 -11.02 8.49 48.81
N GLU A 112 -10.14 9.24 49.49
CA GLU A 112 -8.82 8.80 49.93
C GLU A 112 -8.93 7.62 50.92
N PRO A 113 -8.13 6.58 50.81
CA PRO A 113 -7.90 5.65 51.89
C PRO A 113 -6.78 6.13 52.80
N LYS A 114 -7.12 6.16 54.08
CA LYS A 114 -6.27 6.50 55.22
C LYS A 114 -5.14 5.48 55.41
N ASP A 115 -4.03 6.02 55.85
CA ASP A 115 -2.83 5.48 56.52
C ASP A 115 -2.89 4.00 56.96
N ALA A 116 -1.90 3.25 56.55
CA ALA A 116 -1.40 2.09 57.25
C ALA A 116 0.14 1.98 57.10
N ASP A 117 0.76 2.25 58.22
CA ASP A 117 2.03 1.78 58.79
C ASP A 117 3.21 1.38 57.88
N GLN A 118 4.28 2.11 58.04
CA GLN A 118 5.67 1.70 57.74
C GLN A 118 6.12 0.59 58.72
N PRO A 119 6.95 -0.35 58.28
CA PRO A 119 7.94 -0.97 59.17
C PRO A 119 9.36 -0.52 58.83
N GLU A 120 10.09 -0.44 59.88
CA GLU A 120 11.46 0.04 60.08
C GLU A 120 12.55 -0.66 59.27
N SER A 121 13.62 0.11 59.08
CA SER A 121 14.95 -0.22 58.65
C SER A 121 15.59 -1.45 59.29
N THR A 122 16.25 -2.29 58.49
CA THR A 122 17.41 -3.08 58.94
C THR A 122 18.46 -3.17 57.84
N GLU A 123 19.57 -2.55 58.15
CA GLU A 123 21.01 -2.88 58.02
C GLU A 123 21.50 -3.55 56.72
N GLU A 124 22.49 -2.86 56.11
CA GLU A 124 23.49 -3.39 55.17
C GLU A 124 24.34 -4.49 55.82
N PRO A 125 24.88 -5.39 55.04
CA PRO A 125 26.22 -5.90 55.32
C PRO A 125 27.20 -5.58 54.17
N GLU A 126 28.34 -5.09 54.60
CA GLU A 126 29.56 -4.88 53.84
C GLU A 126 30.17 -6.18 53.27
N GLY A 127 30.75 -6.05 52.10
CA GLY A 127 32.03 -6.67 51.74
C GLY A 127 32.05 -8.15 51.37
N ALA A 128 32.33 -8.39 50.09
CA ALA A 128 33.28 -9.45 49.68
C ALA A 128 33.69 -9.31 48.20
N ASP A 129 34.95 -9.02 48.04
CA ASP A 129 35.96 -9.48 47.06
C ASP A 129 35.57 -9.81 45.61
N GLN A 130 36.27 -9.12 44.73
CA GLN A 130 36.52 -9.52 43.33
C GLN A 130 37.38 -10.78 43.27
N PRO A 131 37.23 -11.62 42.27
CA PRO A 131 38.35 -12.38 41.73
C PRO A 131 38.71 -11.96 40.31
N GLU A 132 39.99 -11.99 40.09
CA GLU A 132 40.81 -11.67 38.93
C GLU A 132 40.44 -12.41 37.63
N SER A 133 40.86 -11.77 36.58
CA SER A 133 41.09 -12.24 35.21
C SER A 133 41.38 -13.73 35.02
N ALA A 134 40.69 -14.33 34.06
CA ALA A 134 41.13 -15.58 33.44
C ALA A 134 41.09 -15.47 31.91
N GLU A 135 42.19 -15.90 31.34
CA GLU A 135 42.75 -15.85 30.02
C GLU A 135 41.86 -16.49 28.91
N GLU A 136 42.09 -16.01 27.67
CA GLU A 136 41.64 -16.64 26.42
C GLU A 136 42.17 -18.05 26.27
N PRO A 137 41.43 -18.99 25.69
CA PRO A 137 42.03 -20.18 25.09
C PRO A 137 42.13 -20.05 23.57
N LYS A 138 43.34 -20.35 23.10
CA LYS A 138 43.81 -20.46 21.71
C LYS A 138 43.04 -21.52 20.91
N ALA A 139 43.02 -21.27 19.61
CA ALA A 139 42.65 -22.19 18.54
C ALA A 139 43.27 -23.58 18.68
N ALA A 140 42.46 -24.60 18.38
CA ALA A 140 42.95 -25.95 18.11
C ALA A 140 42.28 -26.51 16.84
N ASP A 141 43.16 -26.83 15.94
CA ASP A 141 43.21 -27.69 14.75
C ASP A 141 41.98 -28.51 14.34
N GLN A 142 41.76 -28.50 13.04
CA GLN A 142 40.99 -29.50 12.27
C GLN A 142 41.66 -30.86 12.27
N PRO A 143 40.95 -31.94 12.13
CA PRO A 143 41.44 -33.09 11.42
C PRO A 143 40.64 -33.36 10.10
N GLU A 144 41.44 -33.61 9.08
CA GLU A 144 41.04 -34.15 7.80
C GLU A 144 40.61 -35.60 7.92
N GLY A 145 39.73 -36.02 7.01
CA GLY A 145 39.90 -37.32 6.39
C GLY A 145 38.77 -38.34 6.53
N THR A 146 38.16 -38.59 5.37
CA THR A 146 37.75 -39.89 4.81
C THR A 146 36.69 -40.71 5.54
N ASP A 147 35.61 -41.02 4.88
CA ASP A 147 35.25 -42.20 4.10
C ASP A 147 33.74 -42.29 3.87
N GLN A 148 33.39 -42.50 2.61
CA GLN A 148 32.07 -43.02 2.22
C GLN A 148 31.99 -44.50 2.55
N PRO A 149 30.79 -45.03 2.75
CA PRO A 149 30.43 -46.28 2.11
C PRO A 149 29.18 -46.19 1.24
N GLU A 150 29.31 -46.91 0.15
CA GLU A 150 28.32 -47.24 -0.87
C GLU A 150 27.21 -48.17 -0.33
N ASP A 151 26.10 -48.16 -1.09
CA ASP A 151 25.14 -49.21 -1.34
C ASP A 151 24.29 -49.81 -0.19
N ALA A 152 22.97 -49.57 -0.33
CA ALA A 152 21.97 -50.62 -0.11
C ALA A 152 20.63 -50.30 -0.78
N GLU A 153 20.41 -50.95 -1.88
CA GLU A 153 19.27 -51.72 -2.41
C GLU A 153 17.83 -51.32 -2.05
N GLU A 154 17.05 -51.15 -3.11
CA GLU A 154 15.58 -51.21 -3.15
C GLU A 154 15.05 -52.58 -2.63
N PRO A 155 13.84 -52.65 -2.11
CA PRO A 155 13.02 -53.83 -2.24
C PRO A 155 11.80 -53.62 -3.14
N LYS A 156 11.68 -54.64 -4.01
CA LYS A 156 10.67 -54.93 -5.00
C LYS A 156 9.26 -55.10 -4.43
N ALA A 157 8.30 -54.89 -5.31
CA ALA A 157 6.89 -55.19 -5.29
C ALA A 157 6.56 -56.64 -4.84
N ALA A 158 5.43 -56.81 -4.20
CA ALA A 158 4.72 -58.10 -4.12
C ALA A 158 3.22 -57.88 -4.35
N ASP A 159 2.74 -58.53 -5.39
CA ASP A 159 1.38 -58.83 -5.77
C ASP A 159 0.61 -59.58 -4.68
N GLN A 160 -0.72 -59.39 -4.66
CA GLN A 160 -1.77 -60.44 -4.58
C GLN A 160 -3.13 -59.75 -4.57
N GLN A 161 -3.90 -59.84 -5.63
CA GLN A 161 -4.88 -60.84 -6.12
C GLN A 161 -6.06 -61.16 -5.20
N GLU A 162 -7.22 -60.82 -5.80
CA GLU A 162 -8.50 -61.50 -5.85
C GLU A 162 -9.33 -61.75 -4.57
N ASN A 163 -10.60 -61.24 -4.59
CA ASN A 163 -11.74 -62.12 -4.85
C ASN A 163 -13.04 -61.34 -5.09
N ALA A 164 -13.72 -61.74 -6.14
CA ALA A 164 -15.10 -61.42 -6.49
C ALA A 164 -16.08 -62.28 -5.68
N GLU A 165 -17.27 -61.77 -5.36
CA GLU A 165 -18.49 -62.57 -5.30
C GLU A 165 -19.68 -61.79 -5.81
N GLU A 166 -20.26 -62.38 -6.87
CA GLU A 166 -21.57 -62.15 -7.44
C GLU A 166 -22.67 -62.51 -6.46
N SER A 167 -23.80 -61.83 -6.53
CA SER A 167 -25.12 -62.48 -6.34
C SER A 167 -26.19 -61.83 -7.22
N GLU A 168 -26.55 -62.60 -8.22
CA GLU A 168 -27.77 -62.44 -8.99
C GLU A 168 -29.03 -62.54 -8.11
N ASN A 169 -30.04 -61.81 -8.46
CA ASN A 169 -31.42 -62.38 -8.39
C ASN A 169 -32.34 -61.78 -9.42
N THR A 170 -32.76 -62.67 -10.29
CA THR A 170 -33.83 -62.56 -11.32
C THR A 170 -35.21 -62.62 -10.69
N ASP A 171 -36.18 -61.99 -11.32
CA ASP A 171 -37.52 -62.40 -11.81
C ASP A 171 -38.53 -61.26 -11.66
N ARG A 172 -39.35 -60.89 -12.54
CA ARG A 172 -40.26 -61.54 -13.50
C ARG A 172 -41.05 -60.49 -14.29
N GLN A 173 -41.28 -60.81 -15.54
CA GLN A 173 -42.19 -60.16 -16.50
C GLN A 173 -43.64 -60.10 -16.02
N GLU A 174 -44.32 -59.03 -16.48
CA GLU A 174 -45.60 -59.24 -17.19
C GLU A 174 -45.91 -58.07 -18.13
N SER A 175 -46.29 -58.43 -19.34
CA SER A 175 -46.61 -57.67 -20.52
C SER A 175 -48.00 -57.03 -20.46
N ALA A 176 -48.17 -55.83 -20.99
CA ALA A 176 -49.41 -55.34 -21.57
C ALA A 176 -49.13 -54.43 -22.74
N ASP A 177 -49.39 -54.94 -23.92
CA ASP A 177 -49.54 -54.24 -25.19
C ASP A 177 -50.55 -53.09 -25.10
N ARG A 178 -50.15 -51.89 -25.46
CA ARG A 178 -51.00 -50.86 -26.04
C ARG A 178 -50.23 -50.04 -27.06
N GLN A 179 -50.64 -50.15 -28.30
CA GLN A 179 -50.25 -49.28 -29.41
C GLN A 179 -50.48 -47.81 -29.06
N ALA A 180 -49.47 -47.00 -29.17
CA ALA A 180 -49.54 -45.55 -29.18
C ALA A 180 -48.81 -45.01 -30.41
N GLN A 181 -49.44 -44.10 -31.11
CA GLN A 181 -48.97 -43.40 -32.29
C GLN A 181 -47.70 -42.61 -32.03
N PRO A 182 -46.90 -42.31 -33.07
CA PRO A 182 -45.68 -41.55 -32.90
C PRO A 182 -46.00 -40.08 -32.59
N GLN A 183 -45.79 -39.68 -31.31
CA GLN A 183 -45.70 -38.28 -30.97
C GLN A 183 -44.35 -37.75 -31.45
N GLN A 184 -44.41 -36.65 -32.23
CA GLN A 184 -43.24 -35.85 -32.57
C GLN A 184 -42.50 -35.47 -31.28
N ALA A 185 -41.23 -35.88 -31.18
CA ALA A 185 -40.34 -35.47 -30.12
C ALA A 185 -40.21 -33.93 -30.11
N ALA A 186 -40.54 -33.30 -28.99
CA ALA A 186 -40.21 -31.92 -28.72
C ALA A 186 -38.69 -31.71 -28.84
N PRO A 187 -38.21 -30.59 -29.40
CA PRO A 187 -36.79 -30.35 -29.47
C PRO A 187 -36.21 -30.38 -28.03
N ALA A 188 -35.14 -31.15 -27.84
CA ALA A 188 -34.40 -31.21 -26.58
C ALA A 188 -34.10 -29.76 -26.11
N ALA A 189 -34.47 -29.45 -24.88
CA ALA A 189 -34.09 -28.20 -24.25
C ALA A 189 -32.57 -28.08 -24.29
N ALA A 190 -32.04 -26.90 -24.65
CA ALA A 190 -30.62 -26.61 -24.54
C ALA A 190 -30.16 -26.95 -23.12
N PRO A 191 -28.97 -27.56 -22.95
CA PRO A 191 -28.45 -27.83 -21.62
C PRO A 191 -28.50 -26.55 -20.80
N ALA A 192 -29.12 -26.63 -19.62
CA ALA A 192 -29.16 -25.50 -18.69
C ALA A 192 -27.71 -25.10 -18.35
N ALA A 193 -27.44 -23.79 -18.31
CA ALA A 193 -26.16 -23.30 -17.83
C ALA A 193 -25.87 -23.90 -16.45
N PRO A 194 -24.63 -24.27 -16.15
CA PRO A 194 -24.28 -24.80 -14.84
C PRO A 194 -24.71 -23.84 -13.73
N ALA A 195 -25.17 -24.36 -12.62
CA ALA A 195 -25.54 -23.51 -11.48
C ALA A 195 -24.29 -22.88 -10.86
N PRO A 196 -24.33 -21.61 -10.39
CA PRO A 196 -23.24 -20.99 -9.68
C PRO A 196 -22.89 -21.77 -8.41
N VAL A 197 -21.59 -21.86 -8.07
CA VAL A 197 -21.08 -22.61 -6.91
C VAL A 197 -20.26 -21.68 -6.02
N ASN A 198 -20.24 -21.96 -4.70
CA ASN A 198 -19.46 -21.26 -3.69
C ASN A 198 -19.70 -19.74 -3.57
N GLY A 199 -20.95 -19.28 -3.81
CA GLY A 199 -21.32 -17.88 -3.55
C GLY A 199 -21.23 -17.54 -2.05
N LYS A 200 -20.55 -16.44 -1.70
CA LYS A 200 -20.37 -15.96 -0.32
C LYS A 200 -21.30 -14.79 0.07
N GLY A 201 -22.14 -14.34 -0.85
CA GLY A 201 -22.97 -13.13 -0.69
C GLY A 201 -22.19 -11.85 -1.06
N ASN A 202 -22.90 -10.73 -1.14
CA ASN A 202 -22.34 -9.41 -1.51
C ASN A 202 -21.49 -9.42 -2.80
N GLY A 203 -21.74 -10.35 -3.71
CA GLY A 203 -21.00 -10.50 -4.97
C GLY A 203 -19.65 -11.20 -4.83
N PHE A 204 -19.32 -11.74 -3.67
CA PHE A 204 -18.10 -12.54 -3.46
C PHE A 204 -18.29 -14.01 -3.76
N TRP A 205 -17.20 -14.62 -4.24
CA TRP A 205 -17.11 -16.05 -4.54
C TRP A 205 -16.02 -16.71 -3.72
N GLY A 206 -16.25 -17.96 -3.30
CA GLY A 206 -15.25 -18.81 -2.64
C GLY A 206 -14.41 -19.63 -3.61
N ASN A 207 -14.53 -19.37 -4.90
CA ASN A 207 -13.74 -19.98 -5.97
C ASN A 207 -12.43 -19.21 -6.15
N THR A 208 -11.40 -19.86 -6.66
CA THR A 208 -10.03 -19.32 -6.76
C THR A 208 -9.53 -19.26 -8.19
N ILE A 209 -8.51 -18.43 -8.44
CA ILE A 209 -7.84 -18.33 -9.73
C ILE A 209 -6.38 -18.78 -9.57
N THR A 210 -5.94 -19.72 -10.39
CA THR A 210 -4.53 -20.13 -10.49
C THR A 210 -4.03 -19.88 -11.90
N VAL A 211 -2.96 -19.10 -12.03
CA VAL A 211 -2.30 -18.76 -13.29
C VAL A 211 -0.90 -19.35 -13.31
N ILE A 212 -0.63 -20.24 -14.24
CA ILE A 212 0.66 -20.93 -14.38
C ILE A 212 1.24 -20.61 -15.76
N ASN A 213 2.30 -19.82 -15.82
CA ASN A 213 3.01 -19.56 -17.06
C ASN A 213 4.41 -20.22 -17.00
N ASN A 214 4.57 -21.37 -17.63
CA ASN A 214 5.86 -22.07 -17.73
C ASN A 214 6.67 -21.70 -19.00
N PHE A 215 6.11 -20.82 -19.86
CA PHE A 215 6.76 -20.37 -21.07
C PHE A 215 7.44 -19.02 -20.87
N ALA A 216 8.76 -19.03 -20.65
CA ALA A 216 9.53 -17.82 -20.34
C ALA A 216 9.52 -16.78 -21.47
N ASP A 217 9.42 -17.23 -22.75
CA ASP A 217 9.55 -16.37 -23.92
C ASP A 217 8.28 -15.57 -24.25
N LYS A 218 7.13 -15.88 -23.65
CA LYS A 218 5.87 -15.17 -23.91
C LYS A 218 5.11 -14.87 -22.64
N VAL A 219 4.58 -13.65 -22.61
CA VAL A 219 3.68 -13.19 -21.58
C VAL A 219 2.36 -13.93 -21.66
N LEU A 220 1.77 -14.23 -20.51
CA LEU A 220 0.38 -14.64 -20.38
C LEU A 220 -0.43 -13.41 -19.97
N ASN A 221 -1.39 -13.02 -20.82
CA ASN A 221 -2.26 -11.88 -20.59
C ASN A 221 -3.60 -12.33 -20.01
N LEU A 222 -4.02 -11.65 -18.94
CA LEU A 222 -5.26 -11.89 -18.22
C LEU A 222 -5.93 -10.55 -17.93
N THR A 223 -7.25 -10.46 -18.15
CA THR A 223 -8.09 -9.35 -17.69
C THR A 223 -8.95 -9.81 -16.51
N LEU A 224 -8.89 -9.08 -15.39
CA LEU A 224 -9.85 -9.20 -14.29
C LEU A 224 -10.90 -8.11 -14.43
N LYS A 225 -12.16 -8.51 -14.54
CA LYS A 225 -13.29 -7.59 -14.71
C LYS A 225 -14.35 -7.82 -13.63
N ASP A 226 -14.43 -6.91 -12.67
CA ASP A 226 -15.39 -6.96 -11.55
C ASP A 226 -15.32 -8.27 -10.73
N VAL A 227 -14.13 -8.85 -10.62
CA VAL A 227 -13.89 -10.13 -9.92
C VAL A 227 -13.78 -9.91 -8.42
N LYS A 228 -14.63 -10.60 -7.63
CA LYS A 228 -14.60 -10.55 -6.17
C LYS A 228 -14.47 -11.95 -5.58
N ILE A 229 -13.34 -12.21 -4.94
CA ILE A 229 -13.04 -13.51 -4.31
C ILE A 229 -12.80 -13.30 -2.83
N ASP A 230 -13.48 -14.10 -2.01
CA ASP A 230 -13.26 -14.15 -0.56
C ASP A 230 -13.12 -15.60 -0.11
N VAL A 231 -11.88 -15.99 0.17
CA VAL A 231 -11.49 -17.27 0.76
C VAL A 231 -10.80 -17.08 2.11
N SER A 232 -11.01 -15.92 2.73
CA SER A 232 -10.39 -15.52 4.01
C SER A 232 -10.77 -16.44 5.18
N ASP A 233 -11.86 -17.18 5.06
CA ASP A 233 -12.30 -18.20 6.03
C ASP A 233 -11.59 -19.56 5.85
N THR A 234 -10.65 -19.69 4.90
CA THR A 234 -9.90 -20.91 4.67
C THR A 234 -8.57 -20.91 5.41
N GLY A 235 -8.12 -22.11 5.77
CA GLY A 235 -6.98 -22.30 6.66
C GLY A 235 -7.37 -22.01 8.11
N LYS A 236 -6.45 -22.28 9.03
CA LYS A 236 -6.69 -22.09 10.45
C LYS A 236 -5.56 -21.28 11.05
N ASP A 237 -5.91 -20.08 11.48
CA ASP A 237 -5.04 -19.30 12.34
C ASP A 237 -5.20 -19.80 13.79
N THR A 238 -4.13 -20.34 14.36
CA THR A 238 -4.10 -20.75 15.77
C THR A 238 -3.42 -19.72 16.67
N GLY A 239 -3.02 -18.55 16.12
CA GLY A 239 -2.15 -17.60 16.82
C GLY A 239 -0.73 -18.14 17.03
N ASN A 240 -0.47 -19.37 16.66
CA ASN A 240 0.85 -19.99 16.62
C ASN A 240 1.17 -20.36 15.17
N PRO A 241 2.06 -19.62 14.55
CA PRO A 241 2.38 -19.82 13.14
C PRO A 241 2.93 -21.23 12.83
N TRP A 242 3.52 -21.90 13.81
CA TRP A 242 4.04 -23.27 13.68
C TRP A 242 2.96 -24.35 13.65
N ASN A 243 1.71 -24.02 13.98
CA ASN A 243 0.60 -24.97 14.10
C ASN A 243 -0.64 -24.50 13.34
N SER A 244 -0.48 -23.59 12.39
CA SER A 244 -1.57 -23.05 11.58
C SER A 244 -1.70 -23.83 10.28
N ASP A 245 -2.93 -24.03 9.82
CA ASP A 245 -3.20 -24.67 8.53
C ASP A 245 -3.21 -23.60 7.43
N GLU A 246 -2.54 -23.87 6.32
CA GLU A 246 -2.49 -22.98 5.16
C GLU A 246 -3.86 -22.89 4.48
N GLY A 247 -4.32 -21.68 4.21
CA GLY A 247 -5.56 -21.41 3.50
C GLY A 247 -5.42 -21.44 1.99
N LYS A 248 -6.43 -20.92 1.29
CA LYS A 248 -6.43 -20.75 -0.17
C LYS A 248 -5.96 -19.35 -0.55
N ALA A 249 -5.22 -19.24 -1.64
CA ALA A 249 -4.98 -17.95 -2.31
C ALA A 249 -6.19 -17.63 -3.20
N ALA A 250 -6.68 -16.38 -3.12
CA ALA A 250 -7.75 -15.92 -4.02
C ALA A 250 -7.29 -15.95 -5.48
N LEU A 251 -6.09 -15.41 -5.75
CA LEU A 251 -5.40 -15.53 -7.03
C LEU A 251 -3.94 -15.88 -6.80
N SER A 252 -3.44 -16.93 -7.48
CA SER A 252 -2.04 -17.37 -7.42
C SER A 252 -1.39 -17.32 -8.79
N VAL A 253 -0.19 -16.71 -8.89
CA VAL A 253 0.62 -16.65 -10.10
C VAL A 253 1.86 -17.52 -9.91
N GLN A 254 2.07 -18.45 -10.84
CA GLN A 254 3.10 -19.47 -10.79
C GLN A 254 3.84 -19.61 -12.12
N GLY A 255 4.97 -20.31 -12.12
CA GLY A 255 5.75 -20.64 -13.32
C GLY A 255 6.89 -19.67 -13.60
N LYS A 256 7.56 -19.85 -14.73
CA LYS A 256 8.79 -19.12 -15.10
C LYS A 256 8.53 -17.91 -16.01
N GLY A 257 7.38 -17.89 -16.68
CA GLY A 257 7.01 -16.85 -17.64
C GLY A 257 6.36 -15.66 -16.96
N ASN A 258 6.36 -14.53 -17.66
CA ASN A 258 5.74 -13.29 -17.22
C ASN A 258 4.21 -13.37 -17.34
N VAL A 259 3.52 -12.73 -16.39
CA VAL A 259 2.07 -12.61 -16.38
C VAL A 259 1.73 -11.13 -16.30
N GLU A 260 0.85 -10.67 -17.19
CA GLU A 260 0.26 -9.34 -17.16
C GLU A 260 -1.22 -9.45 -16.83
N ILE A 261 -1.65 -8.70 -15.84
CA ILE A 261 -3.05 -8.61 -15.41
C ILE A 261 -3.55 -7.21 -15.69
N GLU A 262 -4.48 -7.11 -16.64
CA GLU A 262 -5.26 -5.92 -16.90
C GLU A 262 -6.38 -5.82 -15.87
N LEU A 263 -6.53 -4.65 -15.26
CA LEU A 263 -7.59 -4.35 -14.32
C LEU A 263 -8.75 -3.65 -15.06
N ASP A 264 -9.95 -4.20 -14.98
CA ASP A 264 -11.18 -3.62 -15.51
C ASP A 264 -12.24 -3.66 -14.40
N GLY A 265 -12.88 -2.53 -14.13
CA GLY A 265 -13.86 -2.39 -13.06
C GLY A 265 -13.26 -2.57 -11.66
N ASN A 266 -14.06 -3.11 -10.73
CA ASN A 266 -13.70 -3.22 -9.31
C ASN A 266 -13.38 -4.66 -8.92
N ASN A 267 -12.10 -4.97 -8.74
CA ASN A 267 -11.62 -6.30 -8.36
C ASN A 267 -11.24 -6.34 -6.87
N GLU A 268 -11.67 -7.38 -6.16
CA GLU A 268 -11.34 -7.58 -4.75
C GLU A 268 -10.95 -9.03 -4.47
N LEU A 269 -9.76 -9.21 -3.87
CA LEU A 269 -9.16 -10.52 -3.58
C LEU A 269 -8.82 -10.61 -2.08
N LYS A 270 -9.47 -11.54 -1.38
CA LYS A 270 -9.20 -11.83 0.04
C LYS A 270 -8.78 -13.28 0.19
N SER A 271 -7.58 -13.50 0.66
CA SER A 271 -7.01 -14.84 0.81
C SER A 271 -7.09 -15.36 2.23
N GLY A 272 -7.03 -16.68 2.36
CA GLY A 272 -7.00 -17.37 3.63
C GLY A 272 -5.65 -17.27 4.35
N ALA A 273 -5.56 -17.89 5.53
CA ALA A 273 -4.38 -17.86 6.37
C ALA A 273 -3.12 -18.25 5.57
N HIS A 274 -2.03 -17.52 5.77
CA HIS A 274 -0.72 -17.72 5.14
C HIS A 274 -0.67 -17.49 3.61
N ARG A 275 -1.73 -16.98 2.99
CA ARG A 275 -1.77 -16.75 1.53
C ARG A 275 -1.92 -15.27 1.22
N ALA A 276 -1.14 -14.78 0.24
CA ALA A 276 -1.26 -13.39 -0.20
C ALA A 276 -2.56 -13.16 -0.98
N GLY A 277 -3.11 -11.95 -0.87
CA GLY A 277 -4.33 -11.57 -1.57
C GLY A 277 -4.23 -11.82 -3.08
N LEU A 278 -3.15 -11.30 -3.69
CA LEU A 278 -2.64 -11.72 -4.99
C LEU A 278 -1.27 -12.36 -4.75
N GLU A 279 -1.21 -13.68 -4.87
CA GLU A 279 -0.02 -14.42 -4.50
C GLU A 279 0.97 -14.58 -5.64
N LYS A 280 2.19 -14.14 -5.42
CA LYS A 280 3.34 -14.34 -6.28
C LYS A 280 4.60 -14.51 -5.43
N ASN A 281 5.01 -15.73 -5.20
CA ASN A 281 6.22 -16.02 -4.41
C ASN A 281 7.29 -16.72 -5.24
N THR A 282 8.55 -16.54 -4.86
CA THR A 282 9.71 -17.09 -5.58
C THR A 282 9.80 -18.60 -5.58
N SER A 283 9.14 -19.27 -4.66
CA SER A 283 9.13 -20.73 -4.64
C SER A 283 8.29 -21.33 -5.77
N THR A 284 7.31 -20.57 -6.27
CA THR A 284 6.38 -21.03 -7.31
C THR A 284 6.47 -20.22 -8.60
N SER A 285 7.05 -19.01 -8.58
CA SER A 285 7.08 -18.09 -9.72
C SER A 285 8.37 -17.29 -9.80
N THR A 286 9.09 -17.39 -10.90
CA THR A 286 10.30 -16.59 -11.19
C THR A 286 10.06 -15.50 -12.24
N GLY A 287 8.97 -15.55 -13.02
CA GLY A 287 8.60 -14.52 -13.97
C GLY A 287 8.16 -13.21 -13.31
N THR A 288 7.90 -12.19 -14.08
CA THR A 288 7.38 -10.90 -13.61
C THR A 288 5.86 -10.91 -13.59
N LEU A 289 5.27 -10.41 -12.51
CA LEU A 289 3.87 -10.04 -12.43
C LEU A 289 3.74 -8.54 -12.74
N THR A 290 2.94 -8.19 -13.77
CA THR A 290 2.62 -6.80 -14.09
C THR A 290 1.13 -6.55 -13.88
N LEU A 291 0.79 -5.55 -13.08
CA LEU A 291 -0.56 -5.01 -12.96
C LEU A 291 -0.65 -3.74 -13.79
N LYS A 292 -1.68 -3.63 -14.60
CA LYS A 292 -1.87 -2.51 -15.52
C LYS A 292 -3.35 -2.15 -15.71
N ASP A 293 -3.57 -0.95 -16.19
CA ASP A 293 -4.85 -0.44 -16.66
C ASP A 293 -4.55 0.45 -17.86
N ASP A 294 -4.39 -0.18 -19.03
CA ASP A 294 -4.00 0.51 -20.26
C ASP A 294 -5.09 0.48 -21.35
N LYS A 295 -6.19 -0.24 -21.12
CA LYS A 295 -7.31 -0.31 -22.07
C LYS A 295 -8.19 0.93 -21.97
N LYS A 296 -7.94 1.90 -22.85
CA LYS A 296 -8.71 3.15 -22.93
C LYS A 296 -10.06 3.05 -23.63
N ASP A 297 -10.47 1.86 -24.07
CA ASP A 297 -11.55 1.70 -25.04
C ASP A 297 -12.96 1.63 -24.44
N ASP A 298 -13.11 1.44 -23.16
CA ASP A 298 -14.40 1.47 -22.47
C ASP A 298 -14.61 2.83 -21.78
N LYS A 299 -15.22 3.77 -22.51
CA LYS A 299 -15.62 5.08 -21.92
C LYS A 299 -16.67 4.97 -20.80
N GLU A 300 -17.19 3.78 -20.54
CA GLU A 300 -18.12 3.47 -19.45
C GLU A 300 -17.47 2.73 -18.27
N ALA A 301 -16.27 2.14 -18.46
CA ALA A 301 -15.51 1.55 -17.38
C ALA A 301 -14.61 2.64 -16.78
N GLY A 302 -14.83 2.98 -15.52
CA GLY A 302 -13.93 3.84 -14.75
C GLY A 302 -12.51 3.23 -14.67
N ILE A 303 -11.58 3.92 -14.02
CA ILE A 303 -10.24 3.41 -13.76
C ILE A 303 -10.32 2.04 -13.09
N GLY A 304 -9.67 1.03 -13.69
CA GLY A 304 -9.63 -0.32 -13.16
C GLY A 304 -8.98 -0.37 -11.77
N SER A 305 -9.55 -1.13 -10.88
CA SER A 305 -9.10 -1.20 -9.50
C SER A 305 -8.87 -2.62 -9.01
N LEU A 306 -7.91 -2.77 -8.08
CA LEU A 306 -7.64 -4.00 -7.35
C LEU A 306 -7.47 -3.71 -5.86
N LYS A 307 -8.30 -4.36 -5.04
CA LYS A 307 -8.09 -4.44 -3.60
C LYS A 307 -7.65 -5.84 -3.24
N ALA A 308 -6.43 -6.00 -2.74
CA ALA A 308 -5.84 -7.27 -2.37
C ALA A 308 -5.54 -7.31 -0.87
N THR A 309 -6.12 -8.28 -0.16
CA THR A 309 -5.94 -8.46 1.28
C THR A 309 -5.32 -9.82 1.55
N GLY A 310 -4.15 -9.81 2.15
CA GLY A 310 -3.46 -11.03 2.59
C GLY A 310 -4.11 -11.63 3.83
N GLY A 311 -4.05 -12.94 3.95
CA GLY A 311 -4.33 -13.62 5.20
C GLY A 311 -3.21 -13.38 6.22
N GLN A 312 -3.39 -13.84 7.44
CA GLN A 312 -2.37 -13.71 8.48
C GLN A 312 -1.02 -14.23 7.98
N TYR A 313 0.05 -13.52 8.31
CA TYR A 313 1.44 -13.76 7.91
C TYR A 313 1.76 -13.50 6.43
N ALA A 314 0.82 -13.05 5.62
CA ALA A 314 1.00 -12.91 4.19
C ALA A 314 0.89 -11.48 3.70
N ALA A 315 1.53 -11.17 2.57
CA ALA A 315 1.42 -9.89 1.92
C ALA A 315 0.03 -9.65 1.32
N GLY A 316 -0.35 -8.38 1.12
CA GLY A 316 -1.50 -8.04 0.28
C GLY A 316 -1.28 -8.49 -1.16
N ILE A 317 -0.15 -8.08 -1.76
CA ILE A 317 0.32 -8.52 -3.08
C ILE A 317 1.76 -9.02 -2.93
N GLY A 318 2.02 -10.29 -3.26
CA GLY A 318 3.36 -10.84 -3.23
C GLY A 318 3.44 -12.22 -2.58
N ASN A 319 4.21 -12.36 -1.50
CA ASN A 319 4.46 -13.65 -0.88
C ASN A 319 3.43 -14.01 0.19
N GLY A 320 3.04 -15.29 0.20
CA GLY A 320 2.36 -15.89 1.34
C GLY A 320 3.32 -16.08 2.52
N GLY A 321 2.80 -16.07 3.75
CA GLY A 321 3.58 -16.41 4.94
C GLY A 321 3.83 -17.91 5.04
N TYR A 322 4.98 -18.33 5.56
CA TYR A 322 5.25 -19.75 5.77
C TYR A 322 6.10 -20.04 7.00
N TYR A 323 5.74 -21.13 7.67
CA TYR A 323 6.54 -21.82 8.66
C TYR A 323 6.95 -23.20 8.14
N GLY A 324 8.21 -23.37 7.83
CA GLY A 324 8.77 -24.66 7.44
C GLY A 324 10.19 -24.53 6.89
N ASN A 325 10.96 -25.60 6.96
CA ASN A 325 12.37 -25.66 6.64
C ASN A 325 12.81 -24.87 5.39
N GLY A 326 13.40 -23.69 5.60
CA GLY A 326 14.51 -23.19 4.78
C GLY A 326 14.18 -22.63 3.39
N GLY A 327 13.00 -22.14 3.08
CA GLY A 327 12.75 -21.45 1.82
C GLY A 327 12.71 -19.94 2.02
N ASN A 328 13.71 -19.20 1.50
CA ASN A 328 13.66 -17.75 1.38
C ASN A 328 12.54 -17.40 0.37
N ARG A 329 11.33 -17.17 0.86
CA ARG A 329 10.14 -16.88 0.04
C ARG A 329 9.93 -15.40 0.01
N SER A 330 10.43 -14.77 -1.02
CA SER A 330 10.29 -13.33 -1.24
C SER A 330 9.12 -13.04 -2.18
N GLY A 331 8.44 -11.92 -1.98
CA GLY A 331 7.58 -11.32 -3.00
C GLY A 331 8.47 -10.56 -3.98
N GLU A 332 8.69 -11.11 -5.17
CA GLU A 332 9.67 -10.57 -6.12
C GLU A 332 9.10 -10.33 -7.51
N ASN A 333 9.77 -9.42 -8.24
CA ASN A 333 9.48 -9.14 -9.64
C ASN A 333 8.01 -8.69 -9.85
N ILE A 334 7.57 -7.71 -9.07
CA ILE A 334 6.23 -7.12 -9.14
C ILE A 334 6.35 -5.75 -9.80
N THR A 335 5.55 -5.52 -10.84
CA THR A 335 5.48 -4.23 -11.55
C THR A 335 4.05 -3.72 -11.55
N ILE A 336 3.84 -2.44 -11.23
CA ILE A 336 2.55 -1.76 -11.34
C ILE A 336 2.74 -0.61 -12.32
N THR A 337 1.93 -0.58 -13.39
CA THR A 337 2.02 0.43 -14.43
C THR A 337 0.79 1.33 -14.54
N GLY A 338 -0.32 0.96 -13.90
CA GLY A 338 -1.57 1.73 -13.94
C GLY A 338 -2.63 1.15 -13.02
N GLY A 339 -3.80 1.78 -13.01
CA GLY A 339 -4.95 1.43 -12.19
C GLY A 339 -4.87 1.93 -10.74
N THR A 340 -5.92 1.64 -9.97
CA THR A 340 -5.97 1.92 -8.53
C THR A 340 -5.72 0.62 -7.76
N VAL A 341 -4.58 0.51 -7.11
CA VAL A 341 -4.18 -0.70 -6.38
C VAL A 341 -4.15 -0.43 -4.88
N THR A 342 -4.97 -1.15 -4.13
CA THR A 342 -4.95 -1.14 -2.65
C THR A 342 -4.50 -2.51 -2.16
N ALA A 343 -3.39 -2.54 -1.45
CA ALA A 343 -2.80 -3.78 -0.95
C ALA A 343 -2.63 -3.71 0.56
N THR A 344 -3.21 -4.67 1.28
CA THR A 344 -3.15 -4.75 2.75
C THR A 344 -2.55 -6.09 3.18
N GLY A 345 -1.45 -6.04 3.88
CA GLY A 345 -0.83 -7.23 4.48
C GLY A 345 -1.60 -7.71 5.71
N GLY A 346 -1.56 -9.02 5.96
CA GLY A 346 -1.92 -9.58 7.26
C GLY A 346 -0.78 -9.39 8.27
N TRP A 347 -0.97 -9.80 9.53
CA TRP A 347 0.08 -9.69 10.56
C TRP A 347 1.42 -10.25 10.04
N GLY A 348 2.49 -9.51 10.16
CA GLY A 348 3.80 -9.87 9.64
C GLY A 348 3.96 -9.81 8.12
N GLY A 349 2.95 -9.44 7.36
CA GLY A 349 3.02 -9.29 5.90
C GLY A 349 3.12 -7.85 5.44
N ALA A 350 3.87 -7.60 4.37
CA ALA A 350 3.91 -6.31 3.70
C ALA A 350 2.59 -6.01 2.97
N GLY A 351 2.28 -4.74 2.73
CA GLY A 351 1.23 -4.38 1.78
C GLY A 351 1.56 -4.96 0.40
N ILE A 352 2.74 -4.62 -0.14
CA ILE A 352 3.27 -5.17 -1.39
C ILE A 352 4.67 -5.71 -1.13
N GLY A 353 4.89 -7.03 -1.31
CA GLY A 353 6.21 -7.64 -1.18
C GLY A 353 6.22 -8.92 -0.36
N GLY A 354 6.99 -8.95 0.74
CA GLY A 354 7.21 -10.13 1.57
C GLY A 354 6.07 -10.46 2.51
N GLY A 355 5.79 -11.75 2.71
CA GLY A 355 5.07 -12.23 3.89
C GLY A 355 6.03 -12.44 5.07
N TYR A 356 5.60 -13.07 6.11
CA TYR A 356 6.41 -13.43 7.28
C TYR A 356 7.68 -14.20 6.87
N TYR A 357 8.86 -13.77 7.32
CA TYR A 357 10.20 -14.18 6.87
C TYR A 357 10.48 -13.93 5.38
N GLY A 358 9.65 -13.17 4.69
CA GLY A 358 9.82 -12.88 3.27
C GLY A 358 10.32 -11.47 3.00
N SER A 359 11.30 -11.33 2.11
CA SER A 359 11.73 -10.03 1.59
C SER A 359 10.84 -9.57 0.45
N GLY A 360 10.73 -8.25 0.26
CA GLY A 360 10.19 -7.66 -0.97
C GLY A 360 11.33 -7.24 -1.89
N LYS A 361 11.40 -7.82 -3.11
CA LYS A 361 12.52 -7.55 -4.02
C LYS A 361 12.06 -7.22 -5.43
N ASN A 362 12.82 -6.34 -6.10
CA ASN A 362 12.54 -5.97 -7.50
C ASN A 362 11.10 -5.49 -7.70
N ILE A 363 10.60 -4.62 -6.81
CA ILE A 363 9.27 -4.02 -6.90
C ILE A 363 9.38 -2.71 -7.69
N THR A 364 8.60 -2.57 -8.76
CA THR A 364 8.63 -1.37 -9.61
C THR A 364 7.25 -0.77 -9.77
N ILE A 365 7.10 0.52 -9.44
CA ILE A 365 5.88 1.30 -9.69
C ILE A 365 6.21 2.32 -10.77
N LYS A 366 5.46 2.29 -11.87
CA LYS A 366 5.64 3.16 -13.04
C LYS A 366 4.47 4.11 -13.27
N GLY A 367 3.39 3.95 -12.52
CA GLY A 367 2.18 4.76 -12.64
C GLY A 367 1.03 4.19 -11.84
N GLY A 368 -0.13 4.83 -11.94
CA GLY A 368 -1.33 4.48 -11.18
C GLY A 368 -1.38 5.09 -9.79
N THR A 369 -2.43 4.74 -9.04
CA THR A 369 -2.59 5.10 -7.63
C THR A 369 -2.41 3.86 -6.78
N VAL A 370 -1.38 3.84 -5.95
CA VAL A 370 -1.01 2.68 -5.12
C VAL A 370 -1.13 3.05 -3.65
N THR A 371 -1.96 2.32 -2.92
CA THR A 371 -2.03 2.38 -1.46
C THR A 371 -1.61 1.03 -0.89
N ALA A 372 -0.50 1.02 -0.19
CA ALA A 372 0.09 -0.19 0.37
C ALA A 372 0.23 -0.07 1.89
N THR A 373 -0.47 -0.92 2.63
CA THR A 373 -0.45 -0.94 4.10
C THR A 373 0.12 -2.27 4.58
N GLY A 374 1.21 -2.22 5.31
CA GLY A 374 1.75 -3.37 6.02
C GLY A 374 0.80 -3.81 7.14
N GLY A 375 0.74 -5.10 7.41
CA GLY A 375 0.24 -5.59 8.68
C GLY A 375 1.22 -5.26 9.80
N ASP A 376 0.88 -5.53 11.06
CA ASP A 376 1.83 -5.37 12.17
C ASP A 376 3.16 -6.02 11.79
N GLU A 377 4.28 -5.34 11.99
CA GLU A 377 5.63 -5.76 11.63
C GLU A 377 5.94 -5.82 10.11
N GLY A 378 5.00 -5.57 9.23
CA GLY A 378 5.21 -5.53 7.78
C GLY A 378 5.51 -4.12 7.26
N ALA A 379 6.32 -3.99 6.22
CA ALA A 379 6.46 -2.73 5.48
C ALA A 379 5.22 -2.42 4.65
N GLY A 380 4.97 -1.14 4.35
CA GLY A 380 3.97 -0.79 3.34
C GLY A 380 4.34 -1.41 1.99
N ILE A 381 5.55 -1.11 1.48
CA ILE A 381 6.13 -1.71 0.28
C ILE A 381 7.51 -2.25 0.65
N GLY A 382 7.71 -3.57 0.58
CA GLY A 382 9.01 -4.15 0.86
C GLY A 382 8.96 -5.45 1.66
N GLY A 383 9.68 -5.53 2.78
CA GLY A 383 9.78 -6.73 3.61
C GLY A 383 8.57 -6.97 4.49
N GLY A 384 8.23 -8.24 4.71
CA GLY A 384 7.41 -8.63 5.86
C GLY A 384 8.26 -8.74 7.13
N TYR A 385 7.69 -9.23 8.22
CA TYR A 385 8.42 -9.48 9.45
C TYR A 385 9.65 -10.38 9.21
N TYR A 386 10.84 -9.99 9.66
CA TYR A 386 12.15 -10.56 9.32
C TYR A 386 12.57 -10.43 7.85
N GLY A 387 11.91 -9.60 7.04
CA GLY A 387 12.23 -9.44 5.63
C GLY A 387 12.79 -8.06 5.28
N ASN A 388 13.73 -8.02 4.33
CA ASN A 388 14.28 -6.78 3.77
C ASN A 388 13.42 -6.24 2.64
N GLY A 389 13.50 -4.94 2.37
CA GLY A 389 13.06 -4.32 1.13
C GLY A 389 14.27 -4.04 0.24
N GLU A 390 14.33 -4.64 -0.95
CA GLU A 390 15.50 -4.53 -1.83
C GLU A 390 15.11 -4.21 -3.27
N ASN A 391 15.85 -3.31 -3.93
CA ASN A 391 15.63 -2.93 -5.33
C ASN A 391 14.19 -2.44 -5.59
N ILE A 392 13.72 -1.50 -4.76
CA ILE A 392 12.39 -0.89 -4.89
C ILE A 392 12.53 0.37 -5.74
N LYS A 393 11.73 0.47 -6.82
CA LYS A 393 11.82 1.57 -7.77
C LYS A 393 10.45 2.19 -8.03
N ILE A 394 10.35 3.50 -7.83
CA ILE A 394 9.18 4.31 -8.16
C ILE A 394 9.60 5.30 -9.23
N THR A 395 8.92 5.30 -10.37
CA THR A 395 9.26 6.20 -11.48
C THR A 395 8.16 7.22 -11.76
N ASP A 396 6.95 6.93 -11.37
CA ASP A 396 5.78 7.80 -11.54
C ASP A 396 4.58 7.26 -10.74
N GLY A 397 3.47 7.99 -10.70
CA GLY A 397 2.23 7.64 -10.02
C GLY A 397 2.07 8.29 -8.65
N THR A 398 0.95 7.99 -7.99
CA THR A 398 0.68 8.38 -6.60
C THR A 398 0.83 7.15 -5.71
N VAL A 399 1.78 7.20 -4.78
CA VAL A 399 2.11 6.06 -3.91
C VAL A 399 1.95 6.47 -2.46
N ASN A 400 1.05 5.80 -1.74
CA ASN A 400 0.88 5.92 -0.29
C ASN A 400 1.28 4.60 0.35
N ALA A 401 2.39 4.60 1.07
CA ALA A 401 2.95 3.41 1.70
C ALA A 401 3.03 3.59 3.22
N THR A 402 2.34 2.75 3.97
CA THR A 402 2.32 2.80 5.44
C THR A 402 2.82 1.49 6.02
N GLY A 403 3.85 1.55 6.85
CA GLY A 403 4.36 0.40 7.60
C GLY A 403 3.46 0.05 8.77
N GLY A 404 3.44 -1.22 9.17
CA GLY A 404 2.92 -1.66 10.47
C GLY A 404 3.95 -1.42 11.58
N TRP A 405 3.63 -1.80 12.81
CA TRP A 405 4.52 -1.61 13.97
C TRP A 405 5.93 -2.13 13.67
N GLY A 406 6.95 -1.42 13.74
CA GLY A 406 8.32 -1.82 13.40
C GLY A 406 8.67 -1.81 11.92
N GLY A 407 7.70 -1.79 11.00
CA GLY A 407 7.95 -1.79 9.56
C GLY A 407 8.13 -0.39 8.96
N ALA A 408 8.96 -0.28 7.93
CA ALA A 408 9.11 0.95 7.16
C ALA A 408 7.88 1.23 6.27
N GLY A 409 7.63 2.50 5.93
CA GLY A 409 6.69 2.83 4.86
C GLY A 409 7.11 2.15 3.55
N ILE A 410 8.36 2.40 3.13
CA ILE A 410 8.98 1.75 1.97
C ILE A 410 10.34 1.20 2.41
N GLY A 411 10.51 -0.13 2.42
CA GLY A 411 11.79 -0.75 2.77
C GLY A 411 11.69 -2.00 3.63
N GLY A 412 12.39 -2.03 4.77
CA GLY A 412 12.46 -3.19 5.66
C GLY A 412 11.19 -3.41 6.48
N GLY A 413 10.84 -4.65 6.75
CA GLY A 413 9.83 -5.02 7.74
C GLY A 413 10.36 -4.91 9.17
N GLY A 414 9.50 -5.13 10.17
CA GLY A 414 9.88 -5.14 11.56
C GLY A 414 10.68 -6.37 11.94
N SER A 415 11.72 -6.22 12.73
CA SER A 415 12.42 -7.34 13.37
C SER A 415 13.48 -6.82 14.34
N TYR A 416 13.60 -7.46 15.48
CA TYR A 416 14.70 -7.14 16.41
C TYR A 416 16.09 -7.53 15.86
N ASP A 417 16.18 -8.39 14.86
CA ASP A 417 17.43 -8.73 14.17
C ASP A 417 17.82 -7.70 13.09
N GLY A 418 16.92 -6.74 12.83
CA GLY A 418 17.14 -5.65 11.88
C GLY A 418 16.79 -6.03 10.44
N CYS A 419 15.81 -5.33 9.85
CA CYS A 419 15.43 -5.50 8.44
C CYS A 419 15.69 -4.19 7.70
N SER A 420 16.57 -4.24 6.71
CA SER A 420 17.02 -3.05 5.98
C SER A 420 16.19 -2.76 4.76
N GLY A 421 16.12 -1.47 4.41
CA GLY A 421 15.73 -1.00 3.09
C GLY A 421 16.98 -0.70 2.27
N LYS A 422 17.16 -1.40 1.12
CA LYS A 422 18.37 -1.26 0.30
C LYS A 422 18.05 -1.02 -1.16
N ASN A 423 18.86 -0.14 -1.78
CA ASN A 423 18.73 0.20 -3.20
C ASN A 423 17.28 0.64 -3.53
N ILE A 424 16.81 1.67 -2.84
CA ILE A 424 15.50 2.28 -3.05
C ILE A 424 15.68 3.49 -3.96
N THR A 425 14.98 3.52 -5.09
CA THR A 425 15.09 4.60 -6.07
C THR A 425 13.74 5.22 -6.38
N ILE A 426 13.61 6.54 -6.17
CA ILE A 426 12.46 7.34 -6.57
C ILE A 426 12.90 8.31 -7.67
N LYS A 427 12.23 8.26 -8.83
CA LYS A 427 12.56 9.11 -9.99
C LYS A 427 11.48 10.13 -10.32
N GLY A 428 10.30 10.00 -9.75
CA GLY A 428 9.15 10.86 -10.03
C GLY A 428 7.91 10.39 -9.32
N GLY A 429 6.79 11.03 -9.60
CA GLY A 429 5.50 10.79 -8.95
C GLY A 429 5.35 11.53 -7.62
N THR A 430 4.23 11.25 -6.94
CA THR A 430 3.93 11.73 -5.59
C THR A 430 4.00 10.55 -4.63
N VAL A 431 4.94 10.58 -3.71
CA VAL A 431 5.21 9.46 -2.79
C VAL A 431 5.04 9.94 -1.35
N THR A 432 4.13 9.30 -0.63
CA THR A 432 3.99 9.46 0.82
C THR A 432 4.35 8.13 1.48
N ALA A 433 5.38 8.14 2.28
CA ALA A 433 5.90 6.97 2.97
C ALA A 433 5.92 7.22 4.47
N THR A 434 5.06 6.51 5.20
CA THR A 434 4.94 6.63 6.66
C THR A 434 5.43 5.34 7.32
N GLY A 435 6.45 5.43 8.14
CA GLY A 435 6.90 4.32 8.97
C GLY A 435 5.87 3.98 10.03
N GLY A 436 5.74 2.71 10.38
CA GLY A 436 5.07 2.32 11.61
C GLY A 436 5.89 2.74 12.84
N ASP A 437 5.39 2.51 14.05
CA ASP A 437 6.20 2.75 15.24
C ASP A 437 7.56 2.08 15.07
N LYS A 438 8.64 2.84 15.22
CA LYS A 438 10.04 2.39 15.09
C LYS A 438 10.55 2.08 13.68
N GLY A 439 9.74 2.17 12.64
CA GLY A 439 10.14 2.05 11.26
C GLY A 439 10.42 3.40 10.60
N ALA A 440 11.36 3.47 9.67
CA ALA A 440 11.61 4.65 8.86
C ALA A 440 10.45 4.93 7.88
N GLY A 441 10.26 6.18 7.48
CA GLY A 441 9.40 6.48 6.34
C GLY A 441 9.88 5.74 5.09
N ILE A 442 11.14 5.97 4.71
CA ILE A 442 11.83 5.25 3.62
C ILE A 442 13.14 4.69 4.17
N GLY A 443 13.31 3.36 4.18
CA GLY A 443 14.55 2.73 4.60
C GLY A 443 14.36 1.52 5.50
N GLY A 444 14.95 1.53 6.70
CA GLY A 444 14.93 0.38 7.62
C GLY A 444 13.66 0.25 8.44
N GLY A 445 13.26 -0.97 8.77
CA GLY A 445 12.38 -1.25 9.89
C GLY A 445 13.13 -1.16 11.23
N ILE A 446 12.48 -1.55 12.33
CA ILE A 446 13.13 -1.57 13.66
C ILE A 446 14.49 -2.27 13.61
N ASN A 447 15.53 -1.68 14.17
CA ASN A 447 16.93 -2.09 14.12
C ASN A 447 17.53 -2.23 12.69
N GLY A 448 16.78 -1.89 11.65
CA GLY A 448 17.20 -1.98 10.25
C GLY A 448 17.76 -0.65 9.73
N SER A 449 18.71 -0.72 8.83
CA SER A 449 19.31 0.44 8.17
C SER A 449 18.62 0.77 6.85
N GLY A 450 18.69 2.04 6.45
CA GLY A 450 18.42 2.49 5.09
C GLY A 450 19.73 2.70 4.35
N GLU A 451 19.95 1.98 3.25
CA GLU A 451 21.20 1.98 2.49
C GLU A 451 20.93 2.18 1.00
N ASP A 452 21.79 2.95 0.31
CA ASP A 452 21.67 3.20 -1.12
C ASP A 452 20.28 3.78 -1.52
N ILE A 453 19.83 4.82 -0.84
CA ILE A 453 18.55 5.48 -1.13
C ILE A 453 18.78 6.64 -2.08
N THR A 454 18.13 6.62 -3.24
CA THR A 454 18.29 7.63 -4.28
C THR A 454 16.95 8.27 -4.65
N ILE A 455 16.85 9.60 -4.57
CA ILE A 455 15.70 10.38 -5.01
C ILE A 455 16.16 11.32 -6.13
N ASN A 456 15.65 11.10 -7.35
CA ASN A 456 16.06 11.84 -8.54
C ASN A 456 14.90 12.69 -9.11
N GLY A 457 13.85 12.92 -8.33
CA GLY A 457 12.71 13.74 -8.72
C GLY A 457 11.41 13.33 -8.04
N GLY A 458 10.34 14.04 -8.36
CA GLY A 458 9.02 13.85 -7.77
C GLY A 458 8.80 14.66 -6.48
N THR A 459 7.64 14.45 -5.87
CA THR A 459 7.30 15.00 -4.55
C THR A 459 7.28 13.86 -3.54
N VAL A 460 8.19 13.89 -2.58
CA VAL A 460 8.38 12.81 -1.60
C VAL A 460 8.14 13.35 -0.20
N THR A 461 7.23 12.73 0.53
CA THR A 461 7.04 12.93 1.96
C THR A 461 7.39 11.64 2.68
N ALA A 462 8.34 11.70 3.59
CA ALA A 462 8.83 10.55 4.33
C ALA A 462 8.80 10.83 5.83
N ASP A 463 7.87 10.16 6.52
CA ASP A 463 7.64 10.35 7.95
C ASP A 463 8.12 9.12 8.71
N GLY A 464 9.10 9.29 9.57
CA GLY A 464 9.56 8.25 10.48
C GLY A 464 8.55 7.99 11.59
N GLY A 465 8.37 6.73 11.96
CA GLY A 465 7.68 6.36 13.18
C GLY A 465 8.48 6.74 14.43
N VAL A 466 7.93 6.48 15.61
CA VAL A 466 8.58 6.77 16.89
C VAL A 466 10.02 6.25 16.92
N ASN A 467 10.98 7.10 17.23
CA ASN A 467 12.41 6.79 17.27
C ASN A 467 13.07 6.49 15.91
N ALA A 468 12.40 6.68 14.79
CA ALA A 468 12.93 6.34 13.47
C ALA A 468 13.16 7.56 12.59
N ALA A 469 14.02 7.44 11.58
CA ALA A 469 14.29 8.51 10.63
C ALA A 469 13.14 8.67 9.62
N GLY A 470 12.98 9.86 9.08
CA GLY A 470 12.13 10.09 7.90
C GLY A 470 12.67 9.27 6.71
N ILE A 471 13.94 9.49 6.35
CA ILE A 471 14.66 8.73 5.33
C ILE A 471 15.93 8.14 5.97
N GLY A 472 16.07 6.83 6.00
CA GLY A 472 17.25 6.14 6.51
C GLY A 472 16.94 5.00 7.47
N GLY A 473 17.45 5.06 8.71
CA GLY A 473 17.31 3.97 9.68
C GLY A 473 15.99 3.97 10.45
N GLY A 474 15.46 2.79 10.76
CA GLY A 474 14.49 2.63 11.82
C GLY A 474 15.12 2.83 13.21
N GLU A 475 14.37 2.55 14.29
CA GLU A 475 14.93 2.61 15.66
C GLU A 475 16.25 1.84 15.72
N ARG A 476 17.35 2.46 16.13
CA ARG A 476 18.74 1.93 16.19
C ARG A 476 19.36 1.57 14.83
N GLY A 477 18.69 1.83 13.72
CA GLY A 477 19.23 1.63 12.38
C GLY A 477 19.98 2.87 11.87
N ASN A 478 20.89 2.66 10.96
CA ASN A 478 21.67 3.72 10.32
C ASN A 478 21.00 4.19 9.03
N GLY A 479 21.32 5.41 8.61
CA GLY A 479 21.03 5.90 7.26
C GLY A 479 22.34 6.15 6.53
N GLU A 480 22.59 5.43 5.44
CA GLU A 480 23.87 5.46 4.73
C GLU A 480 23.65 5.58 3.22
N ASP A 481 24.54 6.32 2.55
CA ASP A 481 24.54 6.48 1.09
C ASP A 481 23.20 7.01 0.54
N ILE A 482 22.72 8.14 1.11
CA ILE A 482 21.46 8.78 0.71
C ILE A 482 21.77 9.91 -0.27
N THR A 483 21.21 9.83 -1.48
CA THR A 483 21.42 10.79 -2.56
C THR A 483 20.12 11.40 -3.04
N ILE A 484 20.00 12.73 -3.02
CA ILE A 484 18.86 13.49 -3.53
C ILE A 484 19.36 14.45 -4.60
N THR A 485 18.93 14.27 -5.85
CA THR A 485 19.44 15.05 -6.99
C THR A 485 18.42 16.02 -7.58
N ASP A 486 17.15 15.79 -7.36
CA ASP A 486 16.06 16.62 -7.86
C ASP A 486 14.76 16.33 -7.10
N GLY A 487 13.73 17.16 -7.31
CA GLY A 487 12.41 17.02 -6.69
C GLY A 487 12.25 17.78 -5.40
N THR A 488 11.05 17.66 -4.81
CA THR A 488 10.71 18.23 -3.50
C THR A 488 10.64 17.09 -2.47
N VAL A 489 11.49 17.15 -1.46
CA VAL A 489 11.60 16.09 -0.44
C VAL A 489 11.36 16.68 0.94
N ASN A 490 10.36 16.16 1.63
CA ASN A 490 10.07 16.46 3.02
C ASN A 490 10.35 15.20 3.86
N ALA A 491 11.33 15.25 4.72
CA ALA A 491 11.78 14.13 5.55
C ALA A 491 11.68 14.51 7.02
N ALA A 492 10.78 13.89 7.75
CA ALA A 492 10.58 14.15 9.18
C ALA A 492 10.98 12.94 10.03
N GLY A 493 11.86 13.16 10.98
CA GLY A 493 12.18 12.16 11.99
C GLY A 493 11.05 12.03 13.01
N GLY A 494 10.81 10.79 13.45
CA GLY A 494 9.81 10.50 14.47
C GLY A 494 10.28 10.93 15.87
N GLY A 495 9.33 11.36 16.70
CA GLY A 495 9.57 11.74 18.09
C GLY A 495 9.92 10.56 19.00
N SER A 496 10.34 10.82 20.23
CA SER A 496 10.60 9.78 21.20
C SER A 496 9.31 9.25 21.84
N GLY A 497 9.19 7.92 21.95
CA GLY A 497 8.08 7.30 22.67
C GLY A 497 8.15 7.49 24.18
N ALA A 498 7.01 7.40 24.85
CA ALA A 498 6.92 7.58 26.31
C ALA A 498 7.82 6.61 27.08
N GLY A 499 8.81 7.15 27.80
CA GLY A 499 9.62 6.44 28.80
C GLY A 499 10.97 5.91 28.35
N ILE A 500 11.24 5.68 27.06
CA ILE A 500 12.52 5.10 26.61
C ILE A 500 12.83 5.62 25.20
N GLY A 501 13.83 6.47 25.01
CA GLY A 501 14.32 6.72 23.68
C GLY A 501 14.76 8.16 23.43
N GLY A 502 15.37 8.39 22.31
CA GLY A 502 15.61 9.64 21.62
C GLY A 502 14.90 9.63 20.29
N SER A 503 14.93 10.73 19.60
CA SER A 503 14.22 10.92 18.35
C SER A 503 15.04 10.47 17.14
N GLY A 504 14.36 10.13 16.01
CA GLY A 504 15.02 9.89 14.74
C GLY A 504 15.49 11.18 14.06
N ALA A 505 16.45 11.07 13.15
CA ALA A 505 16.83 12.14 12.26
C ALA A 505 15.78 12.39 11.19
N GLY A 506 15.72 13.58 10.60
CA GLY A 506 14.98 13.81 9.36
C GLY A 506 15.52 12.90 8.27
N ILE A 507 16.82 13.00 7.99
CA ILE A 507 17.56 12.15 7.05
C ILE A 507 18.76 11.55 7.79
N GLY A 508 18.83 10.22 7.90
CA GLY A 508 19.95 9.53 8.55
C GLY A 508 19.54 8.44 9.51
N GLY A 509 20.05 8.44 10.73
CA GLY A 509 19.81 7.39 11.71
C GLY A 509 18.53 7.54 12.51
N GLY A 510 17.91 6.43 12.93
CA GLY A 510 16.94 6.44 14.01
C GLY A 510 17.61 6.56 15.38
N TRP A 511 16.85 6.42 16.48
CA TRP A 511 17.37 6.45 17.85
C TRP A 511 18.64 5.62 18.02
N LYS A 512 19.75 6.25 18.45
CA LYS A 512 21.09 5.66 18.53
C LYS A 512 21.71 5.23 17.20
N GLY A 513 21.03 5.40 16.09
CA GLY A 513 21.58 5.15 14.77
C GLY A 513 22.39 6.35 14.25
N SER A 514 23.30 6.10 13.34
CA SER A 514 24.12 7.13 12.68
C SER A 514 23.58 7.47 11.29
N GLY A 515 23.87 8.70 10.84
CA GLY A 515 23.73 9.08 9.43
C GLY A 515 25.12 9.27 8.82
N SER A 516 25.31 8.87 7.56
CA SER A 516 26.55 9.08 6.81
C SER A 516 26.30 9.17 5.30
N ASN A 517 27.21 9.83 4.59
CA ASN A 517 27.21 9.95 3.14
C ASN A 517 25.88 10.46 2.56
N VAL A 518 25.41 11.60 3.05
CA VAL A 518 24.21 12.26 2.50
C VAL A 518 24.66 13.28 1.47
N THR A 519 24.14 13.16 0.25
CA THR A 519 24.41 14.07 -0.87
C THR A 519 23.11 14.71 -1.34
N VAL A 520 23.11 16.05 -1.45
CA VAL A 520 22.01 16.82 -2.05
C VAL A 520 22.57 17.64 -3.19
N SER A 521 22.02 17.49 -4.39
CA SER A 521 22.59 18.11 -5.58
C SER A 521 21.51 18.57 -6.57
N GLY A 522 21.92 19.21 -7.67
CA GLY A 522 21.01 19.63 -8.73
C GLY A 522 19.98 20.68 -8.26
N ALA A 523 18.72 20.47 -8.58
CA ALA A 523 17.62 21.34 -8.22
C ALA A 523 16.79 20.82 -7.02
N ALA A 524 17.33 19.88 -6.25
CA ALA A 524 16.63 19.28 -5.13
C ALA A 524 16.20 20.30 -4.06
N GLN A 525 14.94 20.29 -3.69
CA GLN A 525 14.38 21.09 -2.60
C GLN A 525 14.09 20.16 -1.41
N VAL A 526 14.95 20.21 -0.42
CA VAL A 526 14.88 19.29 0.71
C VAL A 526 14.47 20.04 1.96
N THR A 527 13.46 19.58 2.67
CA THR A 527 13.13 19.97 4.03
C THR A 527 13.43 18.80 4.95
N ALA A 528 14.37 18.98 5.84
CA ALA A 528 14.78 17.97 6.81
C ALA A 528 14.40 18.41 8.22
N ILE A 529 13.56 17.62 8.89
CA ILE A 529 13.00 17.95 10.20
C ILE A 529 13.48 16.95 11.23
N ALA A 530 14.12 17.45 12.26
CA ALA A 530 14.55 16.65 13.38
C ALA A 530 13.37 16.08 14.16
N GLY A 531 13.44 14.83 14.58
CA GLY A 531 12.45 14.24 15.48
C GLY A 531 12.44 14.94 16.85
N LYS A 532 11.26 15.05 17.43
CA LYS A 532 10.98 15.80 18.66
C LYS A 532 11.54 15.13 19.91
N PRO A 533 12.21 15.87 20.81
CA PRO A 533 12.75 15.32 22.06
C PRO A 533 11.69 15.30 23.16
N ASP A 534 11.07 14.15 23.48
CA ASP A 534 10.16 14.04 24.63
C ASP A 534 10.87 13.52 25.90
N TRP A 535 11.63 12.43 25.80
CA TRP A 535 12.29 11.75 26.92
C TRP A 535 13.79 11.48 26.71
N GLY A 536 14.27 11.72 25.52
CA GLY A 536 15.67 11.58 25.11
C GLY A 536 16.11 12.83 24.36
N GLY A 537 17.27 12.79 23.69
CA GLY A 537 17.73 13.87 22.82
C GLY A 537 16.92 13.97 21.54
N ALA A 538 16.85 15.18 20.97
CA ALA A 538 16.33 15.41 19.61
C ALA A 538 17.15 14.63 18.58
N GLY A 539 16.54 14.26 17.43
CA GLY A 539 17.29 13.81 16.26
C GLY A 539 18.05 14.97 15.61
N ALA A 540 18.98 14.65 14.72
CA ALA A 540 19.53 15.62 13.78
C ALA A 540 18.51 15.92 12.66
N THR A 541 18.64 17.03 11.98
CA THR A 541 17.93 17.23 10.72
C THR A 541 18.52 16.31 9.65
N ILE A 542 19.85 16.31 9.51
CA ILE A 542 20.62 15.36 8.70
C ILE A 542 21.74 14.80 9.58
N GLY A 543 21.72 13.50 9.86
CA GLY A 543 22.75 12.92 10.71
C GLY A 543 22.27 11.77 11.58
N SER A 544 22.66 11.78 12.87
CA SER A 544 22.28 10.71 13.78
C SER A 544 20.96 10.99 14.50
N GLY A 545 20.29 9.93 14.93
CA GLY A 545 19.21 10.07 15.90
C GLY A 545 19.71 10.47 17.26
N GLY A 546 18.82 10.99 18.10
CA GLY A 546 19.08 11.31 19.49
C GLY A 546 19.24 10.07 20.36
N SER A 547 19.67 10.25 21.59
CA SER A 547 19.87 9.15 22.52
C SER A 547 19.60 9.59 23.98
N LYS A 548 19.61 8.62 24.87
CA LYS A 548 19.57 8.84 26.32
C LYS A 548 20.71 8.07 26.97
N THR A 549 21.49 8.74 27.78
CA THR A 549 22.54 8.15 28.62
C THR A 549 22.15 8.27 30.10
N PRO A 550 22.87 7.61 31.00
CA PRO A 550 22.67 7.82 32.44
C PRO A 550 22.81 9.28 32.87
N ASP A 551 23.61 10.07 32.15
CA ASP A 551 23.89 11.49 32.44
C ASP A 551 22.81 12.43 31.88
N GLY A 552 21.84 11.91 31.08
CA GLY A 552 20.73 12.66 30.52
C GLY A 552 20.52 12.46 29.01
N PRO A 553 19.60 13.25 28.42
CA PRO A 553 19.37 13.29 26.97
C PRO A 553 20.62 13.71 26.20
N VAL A 554 20.83 13.10 25.04
CA VAL A 554 21.93 13.47 24.12
C VAL A 554 21.32 13.65 22.74
N ASP A 555 21.40 14.86 22.19
CA ASP A 555 20.90 15.18 20.87
C ASP A 555 21.71 14.47 19.79
N GLY A 556 21.05 14.19 18.68
CA GLY A 556 21.65 13.66 17.47
C GLY A 556 22.71 14.62 16.91
N LYS A 557 23.75 14.04 16.37
CA LYS A 557 24.86 14.83 15.78
C LYS A 557 24.51 15.13 14.31
N GLU A 558 24.43 16.43 13.98
CA GLU A 558 24.36 16.89 12.60
C GLU A 558 25.62 16.49 11.82
N ILE A 559 25.44 16.05 10.58
CA ILE A 559 26.51 15.88 9.61
C ILE A 559 26.35 16.90 8.48
N GLN A 560 27.46 17.30 7.89
CA GLN A 560 27.44 18.13 6.69
C GLN A 560 27.02 17.26 5.50
N ALA A 561 25.90 17.58 4.84
CA ALA A 561 25.56 16.98 3.56
C ALA A 561 26.55 17.47 2.48
N ASP A 562 26.87 16.63 1.51
CA ASP A 562 27.59 17.08 0.33
C ASP A 562 26.64 17.84 -0.61
N ILE A 563 26.78 19.16 -0.63
CA ILE A 563 26.03 20.08 -1.48
C ILE A 563 26.89 20.68 -2.60
N SER A 564 28.08 20.13 -2.85
CA SER A 564 29.05 20.66 -3.82
C SER A 564 28.51 20.77 -5.25
N HIS A 565 27.50 19.99 -5.59
CA HIS A 565 26.84 19.98 -6.89
C HIS A 565 25.40 20.51 -6.86
N LEU A 566 25.01 21.21 -5.81
CA LEU A 566 23.72 21.88 -5.72
C LEU A 566 23.69 23.08 -6.66
N THR A 567 22.63 23.25 -7.46
CA THR A 567 22.50 24.31 -8.45
C THR A 567 21.49 25.38 -8.03
N THR A 568 20.19 25.04 -8.14
CA THR A 568 19.07 25.90 -7.74
C THR A 568 18.30 25.35 -6.55
N GLY A 569 18.69 24.19 -6.05
CA GLY A 569 18.09 23.56 -4.90
C GLY A 569 18.54 24.16 -3.57
N TYR A 570 18.04 23.59 -2.49
CA TYR A 570 18.37 23.97 -1.13
C TYR A 570 18.09 22.82 -0.14
N ILE A 571 18.67 22.93 1.05
CA ILE A 571 18.25 22.16 2.22
C ILE A 571 17.70 23.15 3.24
N HIS A 572 16.47 22.93 3.67
CA HIS A 572 15.83 23.62 4.77
C HIS A 572 15.84 22.72 6.00
N HIS A 573 16.55 23.12 7.02
CA HIS A 573 16.71 22.41 8.26
C HIS A 573 15.78 22.95 9.33
N ILE A 574 15.05 22.11 10.02
CA ILE A 574 14.11 22.50 11.06
C ILE A 574 14.30 21.61 12.30
N ILE A 575 14.56 22.26 13.43
CA ILE A 575 14.47 21.62 14.74
C ILE A 575 13.25 22.22 15.44
N TYR A 576 12.39 21.35 15.90
CA TYR A 576 11.05 21.70 16.34
C TYR A 576 10.72 21.06 17.68
N ASP A 577 10.20 21.86 18.62
CA ASP A 577 9.71 21.39 19.92
C ASP A 577 8.34 21.97 20.23
N PRO A 578 7.25 21.18 20.12
CA PRO A 578 5.90 21.64 20.44
C PRO A 578 5.72 22.15 21.90
N ALA A 579 6.64 21.79 22.82
CA ALA A 579 6.62 22.36 24.17
C ALA A 579 6.95 23.85 24.21
N LEU A 580 7.53 24.38 23.13
CA LEU A 580 7.86 25.80 22.96
C LEU A 580 6.84 26.58 22.17
N VAL A 581 5.71 25.99 21.82
CA VAL A 581 4.59 26.70 21.16
C VAL A 581 4.09 27.80 22.08
N SER A 582 4.10 29.04 21.57
CA SER A 582 3.66 30.25 22.26
C SER A 582 3.09 31.24 21.23
N GLU A 583 2.55 32.38 21.70
CA GLU A 583 2.11 33.44 20.79
C GLU A 583 3.24 33.94 19.89
N ASP A 584 4.47 34.01 20.42
CA ASP A 584 5.67 34.46 19.70
C ASP A 584 6.35 33.34 18.88
N ASN A 585 6.02 32.07 19.14
CA ASN A 585 6.57 30.89 18.45
C ASN A 585 5.45 29.87 18.23
N PRO A 586 4.48 30.17 17.36
CA PRO A 586 3.28 29.34 17.18
C PRO A 586 3.58 27.93 16.65
N LEU A 587 4.73 27.74 16.05
CA LEU A 587 5.19 26.45 15.49
C LEU A 587 6.12 25.68 16.43
N GLY A 588 6.61 26.30 17.53
CA GLY A 588 7.57 25.67 18.42
C GLY A 588 8.95 25.43 17.79
N ILE A 589 9.34 26.25 16.80
CA ILE A 589 10.64 26.12 16.14
C ILE A 589 11.73 26.49 17.14
N VAL A 590 12.69 25.58 17.33
CA VAL A 590 13.89 25.81 18.17
C VAL A 590 14.99 26.43 17.33
N ARG A 591 15.20 25.91 16.13
CA ARG A 591 16.24 26.35 15.21
C ARG A 591 15.85 26.04 13.78
N GLU A 592 16.12 26.97 12.89
CA GLU A 592 15.86 26.88 11.46
C GLU A 592 17.04 27.49 10.69
N TRP A 593 17.50 26.84 9.62
CA TRP A 593 18.55 27.36 8.74
C TRP A 593 18.45 26.72 7.34
N TRP A 594 19.18 27.35 6.40
CA TRP A 594 19.19 26.95 5.00
C TRP A 594 20.62 26.65 4.53
N GLU A 595 20.76 25.69 3.65
CA GLU A 595 22.00 25.37 2.95
C GLU A 595 21.74 25.31 1.42
N PRO A 596 22.42 26.15 0.60
CA PRO A 596 23.29 27.27 1.00
C PRO A 596 22.49 28.37 1.70
N GLU A 597 23.18 29.21 2.50
CA GLU A 597 22.54 30.37 3.13
C GLU A 597 21.79 31.19 2.07
N ARG A 598 20.50 31.41 2.27
CA ARG A 598 19.73 32.30 1.40
C ARG A 598 20.33 33.72 1.52
N PRO A 599 20.58 34.42 0.40
CA PRO A 599 20.95 35.83 0.45
C PRO A 599 19.91 36.56 1.28
N GLN A 600 20.29 37.05 2.46
CA GLN A 600 19.42 37.95 3.24
C GLN A 600 19.12 39.18 2.38
N PRO A 601 17.88 39.62 2.28
CA PRO A 601 17.57 40.91 1.63
C PRO A 601 18.42 41.97 2.34
N ASN A 602 19.30 42.63 1.57
CA ASN A 602 20.16 43.67 2.14
C ASN A 602 19.26 44.79 2.69
N PRO A 603 19.22 45.00 4.01
CA PRO A 603 18.34 46.03 4.57
C PRO A 603 18.71 47.46 4.15
N GLU A 604 19.87 47.65 3.50
CA GLU A 604 20.38 48.97 3.07
C GLU A 604 20.08 49.30 1.61
N ASP A 605 19.58 48.38 0.77
CA ASP A 605 19.21 48.66 -0.61
C ASP A 605 17.85 48.01 -1.00
N PRO A 606 16.74 48.71 -0.74
CA PRO A 606 15.41 48.26 -1.15
C PRO A 606 15.19 48.21 -2.67
N ASN A 607 16.19 48.62 -3.48
CA ASN A 607 16.10 48.65 -4.95
C ASN A 607 17.16 47.78 -5.66
N ALA A 608 17.90 46.93 -4.94
CA ALA A 608 18.77 45.98 -5.60
C ALA A 608 17.94 45.01 -6.48
N PRO A 609 18.22 44.89 -7.80
CA PRO A 609 17.48 43.98 -8.64
C PRO A 609 17.72 42.56 -8.15
N ALA A 610 16.65 41.88 -7.71
CA ALA A 610 16.63 40.44 -7.59
C ALA A 610 17.07 39.88 -8.95
N GLY A 611 18.06 38.96 -8.94
CA GLY A 611 18.56 38.36 -10.16
C GLY A 611 17.42 37.90 -11.07
N GLU A 612 17.54 38.21 -12.33
CA GLU A 612 16.55 37.91 -13.37
C GLU A 612 16.27 36.38 -13.41
N SER A 613 15.23 35.96 -12.72
CA SER A 613 14.51 34.76 -13.10
C SER A 613 13.36 35.20 -14.01
N ASN A 614 13.32 34.71 -15.23
CA ASN A 614 12.23 34.93 -16.18
C ASN A 614 10.95 34.21 -15.71
N GLU A 615 10.45 34.54 -14.55
CA GLU A 615 9.22 33.97 -14.01
C GLU A 615 8.24 35.05 -13.65
N VAL A 616 7.11 35.02 -14.33
CA VAL A 616 6.00 35.96 -14.13
C VAL A 616 5.32 35.60 -12.81
N SER A 617 5.49 36.46 -11.80
CA SER A 617 4.65 36.41 -10.59
C SER A 617 3.23 36.82 -10.99
N LEU A 618 2.34 35.88 -11.10
CA LEU A 618 0.91 36.09 -11.34
C LEU A 618 0.26 36.43 -9.99
N GLY A 619 0.12 37.74 -9.74
CA GLY A 619 -0.81 38.23 -8.72
C GLY A 619 -2.22 37.82 -9.14
N THR A 620 -2.79 36.79 -8.55
CA THR A 620 -4.18 36.38 -8.82
C THR A 620 -5.09 37.07 -7.80
N PRO A 621 -5.85 38.10 -8.20
CA PRO A 621 -6.78 38.77 -7.30
C PRO A 621 -7.77 37.79 -6.70
N GLY A 622 -7.95 37.82 -5.38
CA GLY A 622 -8.87 36.89 -4.68
C GLY A 622 -8.31 35.55 -4.30
N LEU A 623 -7.00 35.33 -4.48
CA LEU A 623 -6.26 34.19 -3.94
C LEU A 623 -5.24 34.68 -2.92
N HIS A 624 -5.21 34.11 -1.73
CA HIS A 624 -4.26 34.47 -0.68
C HIS A 624 -3.91 33.29 0.19
N VAL A 625 -2.83 33.42 0.92
CA VAL A 625 -2.41 32.45 1.95
C VAL A 625 -2.48 33.18 3.30
N GLU A 626 -2.98 32.47 4.29
CA GLU A 626 -3.14 32.96 5.64
C GLU A 626 -2.72 31.95 6.69
N THR A 627 -2.47 32.37 7.93
CA THR A 627 -2.34 31.46 9.07
C THR A 627 -3.66 30.75 9.31
N LEU A 628 -3.68 29.70 10.14
CA LEU A 628 -4.93 29.03 10.50
C LEU A 628 -5.87 29.95 11.32
N GLU A 629 -5.33 31.01 11.93
CA GLU A 629 -6.05 32.04 12.66
C GLU A 629 -6.63 33.14 11.75
N GLY A 630 -6.13 33.23 10.48
CA GLY A 630 -6.65 34.15 9.45
C GLY A 630 -5.76 35.35 9.15
N ASP A 631 -4.52 35.44 9.65
CA ASP A 631 -3.55 36.50 9.32
C ASP A 631 -2.90 36.20 7.97
N LEU A 632 -2.78 37.23 7.13
CA LEU A 632 -2.18 37.09 5.80
C LEU A 632 -0.71 36.71 5.87
N LEU A 633 -0.33 35.72 5.08
CA LEU A 633 1.04 35.23 4.94
C LEU A 633 1.59 35.59 3.55
N PRO A 634 2.89 35.90 3.43
CA PRO A 634 3.54 36.00 2.14
C PRO A 634 3.55 34.64 1.45
N PHE A 635 3.36 34.63 0.14
CA PHE A 635 3.43 33.42 -0.67
C PHE A 635 3.98 33.72 -2.05
N ASP A 636 4.49 32.74 -2.72
CA ASP A 636 4.91 32.77 -4.11
C ASP A 636 3.92 31.96 -4.97
N ALA A 637 3.53 32.49 -6.11
CA ALA A 637 2.61 31.84 -7.04
C ALA A 637 3.21 31.82 -8.44
N ARG A 638 3.41 30.64 -8.99
CA ARG A 638 4.03 30.43 -10.31
C ARG A 638 3.22 29.45 -11.13
N GLN A 639 2.91 29.83 -12.36
CA GLN A 639 2.25 28.92 -13.29
C GLN A 639 3.31 28.16 -14.10
N GLN A 640 3.17 26.84 -14.10
CA GLN A 640 3.97 25.95 -14.90
C GLN A 640 3.06 25.03 -15.73
N GLY A 641 2.94 25.30 -17.02
CA GLY A 641 1.95 24.64 -17.88
C GLY A 641 0.51 24.92 -17.41
N SER A 642 -0.28 23.90 -17.15
CA SER A 642 -1.65 24.01 -16.63
C SER A 642 -1.73 23.98 -15.10
N THR A 643 -0.60 24.02 -14.39
CA THR A 643 -0.56 24.00 -12.92
C THR A 643 -0.10 25.33 -12.35
N LEU A 644 -0.88 25.93 -11.45
CA LEU A 644 -0.48 27.05 -10.61
C LEU A 644 0.10 26.48 -9.30
N ARG A 645 1.39 26.69 -9.06
CA ARG A 645 2.04 26.34 -7.81
C ARG A 645 2.02 27.55 -6.87
N VAL A 646 1.38 27.40 -5.72
CA VAL A 646 1.30 28.38 -4.64
C VAL A 646 2.13 27.87 -3.47
N THR A 647 3.20 28.57 -3.12
CA THR A 647 4.16 28.15 -2.10
C THR A 647 4.18 29.12 -0.94
N SER A 648 4.08 28.60 0.27
CA SER A 648 4.29 29.33 1.53
C SER A 648 5.35 28.61 2.35
N ASP A 649 6.30 29.38 2.88
CA ASP A 649 7.42 28.83 3.69
C ASP A 649 6.98 28.47 5.12
N ASN A 650 5.69 28.42 5.41
CA ASN A 650 5.15 28.13 6.71
C ASN A 650 4.83 26.62 6.87
N LEU A 651 4.96 26.11 8.09
CA LEU A 651 4.60 24.73 8.43
C LEU A 651 3.08 24.50 8.45
N ALA A 652 2.35 25.53 8.90
CA ALA A 652 0.90 25.56 8.89
C ALA A 652 0.45 26.80 8.14
N ALA A 653 -0.43 26.63 7.17
CA ALA A 653 -1.00 27.71 6.38
C ALA A 653 -2.31 27.28 5.73
N ARG A 654 -3.14 28.25 5.41
CA ARG A 654 -4.38 28.05 4.69
C ARG A 654 -4.30 28.78 3.35
N LEU A 655 -4.49 28.05 2.26
CA LEU A 655 -4.80 28.63 0.96
C LEU A 655 -6.29 28.96 0.92
N HIS A 656 -6.62 30.21 0.70
CA HIS A 656 -8.00 30.70 0.67
C HIS A 656 -8.23 31.49 -0.60
N GLY A 657 -9.32 31.24 -1.30
CA GLY A 657 -9.59 31.90 -2.56
C GLY A 657 -11.06 32.01 -2.91
N THR A 658 -11.35 32.98 -3.77
CA THR A 658 -12.70 33.22 -4.27
C THR A 658 -13.00 32.35 -5.49
N ARG A 659 -14.28 32.08 -5.74
CA ARG A 659 -14.75 31.49 -6.98
C ARG A 659 -14.31 32.28 -8.21
N GLN A 660 -14.33 33.63 -8.13
CA GLN A 660 -13.90 34.48 -9.21
C GLN A 660 -12.41 34.32 -9.54
N ALA A 661 -11.58 34.06 -8.51
CA ALA A 661 -10.17 33.74 -8.73
C ALA A 661 -9.99 32.40 -9.47
N LEU A 662 -10.80 31.38 -9.15
CA LEU A 662 -10.78 30.10 -9.86
C LEU A 662 -11.20 30.26 -11.32
N GLU A 663 -12.26 31.03 -11.60
CA GLU A 663 -12.72 31.33 -12.96
C GLU A 663 -11.63 32.03 -13.77
N ALA A 664 -10.97 33.03 -13.17
CA ALA A 664 -9.85 33.73 -13.81
C ALA A 664 -8.63 32.82 -14.06
N LEU A 665 -8.32 31.89 -13.16
CA LEU A 665 -7.26 30.91 -13.35
C LEU A 665 -7.60 29.93 -14.46
N GLN A 666 -8.83 29.48 -14.55
CA GLN A 666 -9.29 28.60 -15.62
C GLN A 666 -9.21 29.29 -17.00
N GLU A 667 -9.56 30.60 -17.10
CA GLU A 667 -9.39 31.38 -18.31
C GLU A 667 -7.92 31.55 -18.72
N GLN A 668 -7.00 31.51 -17.75
CA GLN A 668 -5.55 31.55 -17.99
C GLN A 668 -4.97 30.15 -18.32
N GLY A 669 -5.82 29.13 -18.43
CA GLY A 669 -5.41 27.74 -18.75
C GLY A 669 -4.85 26.98 -17.56
N VAL A 670 -5.15 27.40 -16.32
CA VAL A 670 -4.82 26.65 -15.11
C VAL A 670 -5.89 25.59 -14.86
N GLU A 671 -5.49 24.34 -14.86
CA GLU A 671 -6.34 23.17 -14.56
C GLU A 671 -6.17 22.71 -13.11
N GLN A 672 -4.99 22.96 -12.52
CA GLN A 672 -4.64 22.50 -11.18
C GLN A 672 -3.99 23.63 -10.36
N ILE A 673 -4.30 23.65 -9.07
CA ILE A 673 -3.59 24.48 -8.07
C ILE A 673 -2.83 23.52 -7.15
N GLN A 674 -1.52 23.68 -7.10
CA GLN A 674 -0.65 22.94 -6.20
C GLN A 674 -0.29 23.84 -5.02
N PHE A 675 -0.87 23.59 -3.85
CA PHE A 675 -0.53 24.30 -2.63
C PHE A 675 0.60 23.60 -1.90
N VAL A 676 1.65 24.34 -1.61
CA VAL A 676 2.89 23.85 -1.02
C VAL A 676 3.19 24.63 0.24
N THR A 677 3.27 23.95 1.36
CA THR A 677 3.85 24.46 2.60
C THR A 677 5.14 23.70 2.88
N THR A 678 5.86 24.08 3.91
CA THR A 678 7.14 23.45 4.27
C THR A 678 7.06 21.92 4.36
N LEU A 679 5.93 21.35 4.83
CA LEU A 679 5.78 19.91 5.08
C LEU A 679 4.76 19.22 4.19
N LYS A 680 3.97 19.96 3.43
CA LYS A 680 2.84 19.40 2.71
C LYS A 680 2.68 20.00 1.33
N THR A 681 2.41 19.12 0.38
CA THR A 681 1.96 19.52 -0.97
C THR A 681 0.60 18.87 -1.23
N THR A 682 -0.36 19.66 -1.67
CA THR A 682 -1.69 19.18 -2.08
C THR A 682 -2.07 19.81 -3.40
N THR A 683 -2.53 18.99 -4.32
CA THR A 683 -3.01 19.45 -5.64
C THR A 683 -4.54 19.44 -5.66
N LEU A 684 -5.12 20.53 -6.09
CA LEU A 684 -6.56 20.75 -6.25
C LEU A 684 -6.88 20.90 -7.73
N SER A 685 -7.93 20.25 -8.21
CA SER A 685 -8.47 20.47 -9.55
C SER A 685 -9.33 21.74 -9.55
N VAL A 686 -9.07 22.67 -10.46
CA VAL A 686 -9.84 23.90 -10.61
C VAL A 686 -11.27 23.58 -11.05
N GLU A 687 -11.45 22.59 -11.92
CA GLU A 687 -12.77 22.13 -12.38
C GLU A 687 -13.60 21.57 -11.23
N ASP A 688 -13.01 20.72 -10.37
CA ASP A 688 -13.71 20.16 -9.21
C ASP A 688 -14.10 21.25 -8.19
N LEU A 689 -13.21 22.21 -7.95
CA LEU A 689 -13.50 23.35 -7.07
C LEU A 689 -14.67 24.20 -7.60
N LEU A 690 -14.71 24.44 -8.90
CA LEU A 690 -15.81 25.16 -9.53
C LEU A 690 -17.12 24.38 -9.53
N ALA A 691 -17.04 23.03 -9.70
CA ALA A 691 -18.20 22.13 -9.70
C ALA A 691 -18.87 22.01 -8.33
N GLU A 692 -18.12 22.09 -7.23
CA GLU A 692 -18.67 22.04 -5.88
C GLU A 692 -19.53 23.26 -5.52
N GLY A 693 -19.38 24.36 -6.23
CA GLY A 693 -20.13 25.59 -5.98
C GLY A 693 -19.61 26.35 -4.75
N GLY A 694 -20.36 27.36 -4.33
CA GLY A 694 -19.95 28.28 -3.25
C GLY A 694 -19.16 29.48 -3.79
N SER A 695 -19.00 30.49 -2.96
CA SER A 695 -18.29 31.75 -3.32
C SER A 695 -16.81 31.69 -2.97
N TRP A 696 -16.43 30.77 -2.09
CA TRP A 696 -15.08 30.58 -1.55
C TRP A 696 -14.66 29.12 -1.51
N PHE A 697 -13.35 28.89 -1.59
CA PHE A 697 -12.71 27.62 -1.27
C PHE A 697 -11.56 27.82 -0.29
N ALA A 698 -11.24 26.82 0.50
CA ALA A 698 -10.07 26.83 1.36
C ALA A 698 -9.46 25.44 1.53
N LEU A 699 -8.14 25.41 1.63
CA LEU A 699 -7.34 24.24 1.92
C LEU A 699 -6.36 24.56 3.04
N GLU A 700 -6.44 23.82 4.13
CA GLU A 700 -5.53 23.96 5.26
C GLU A 700 -4.45 22.91 5.19
N HIS A 701 -3.20 23.35 5.39
CA HIS A 701 -2.10 22.51 5.79
C HIS A 701 -1.75 22.79 7.24
N ASP A 702 -1.74 21.77 8.08
CA ASP A 702 -1.31 21.84 9.48
C ASP A 702 -0.22 20.79 9.66
N GLY A 703 1.02 21.22 9.49
CA GLY A 703 2.16 20.30 9.39
C GLY A 703 1.97 19.29 8.24
N LEU A 704 1.90 18.03 8.56
CA LEU A 704 1.73 16.92 7.60
C LEU A 704 0.27 16.67 7.20
N VAL A 705 -0.67 17.31 7.88
CA VAL A 705 -2.10 17.12 7.63
C VAL A 705 -2.59 18.12 6.59
N SER A 706 -3.38 17.66 5.63
CA SER A 706 -4.10 18.47 4.67
C SER A 706 -5.60 18.29 4.90
N ARG A 707 -6.31 19.41 5.06
CA ARG A 707 -7.75 19.41 5.27
C ARG A 707 -8.42 20.39 4.31
N ARG A 708 -9.25 19.89 3.41
CA ARG A 708 -10.10 20.71 2.58
C ARG A 708 -11.34 21.12 3.37
N LEU A 709 -11.63 22.41 3.36
CA LEU A 709 -12.84 22.94 3.98
C LEU A 709 -14.00 22.91 2.96
N SER A 710 -15.21 22.65 3.46
CA SER A 710 -16.40 22.79 2.63
C SER A 710 -16.61 24.29 2.25
N ALA A 711 -17.32 24.55 1.16
CA ALA A 711 -17.61 25.92 0.71
C ALA A 711 -18.24 26.78 1.81
N ALA A 712 -19.16 26.20 2.61
CA ALA A 712 -19.77 26.89 3.73
C ALA A 712 -18.78 27.21 4.87
N GLN A 713 -17.81 26.35 5.12
CA GLN A 713 -16.72 26.61 6.07
C GLN A 713 -15.78 27.69 5.53
N ALA A 714 -15.41 27.62 4.26
CA ALA A 714 -14.57 28.62 3.61
C ALA A 714 -15.24 30.01 3.61
N GLU A 715 -16.53 30.11 3.35
CA GLU A 715 -17.30 31.38 3.45
C GLU A 715 -17.38 31.92 4.88
N SER A 716 -17.35 31.07 5.90
CA SER A 716 -17.41 31.47 7.31
C SER A 716 -16.09 32.03 7.84
N LEU A 717 -14.98 31.82 7.14
CA LEU A 717 -13.69 32.36 7.51
C LEU A 717 -13.74 33.90 7.36
N LYS A 718 -13.40 34.61 8.40
CA LYS A 718 -13.37 36.07 8.38
C LYS A 718 -12.21 36.51 7.49
N CYS A 719 -12.52 36.85 6.26
CA CYS A 719 -11.60 37.64 5.43
C CYS A 719 -11.52 39.07 5.97
N TRP A 720 -10.42 39.44 6.54
CA TRP A 720 -10.09 40.82 6.82
C TRP A 720 -9.68 41.49 5.48
N MET A 721 -10.66 41.73 4.61
CA MET A 721 -10.47 42.64 3.50
C MET A 721 -10.78 44.04 4.00
N HIS A 722 -9.76 44.80 4.35
CA HIS A 722 -9.78 46.24 4.42
C HIS A 722 -8.70 46.84 3.54
#